data_60e1840e2cf2e02e8404a231d6e86491
#
_entry.id   60e1840e2cf2e02e8404a231d6e86491
#
_cell.length_a   1.000
_cell.length_b   1.000
_cell.length_c   1.000
_cell.angle_alpha   90.00
_cell.angle_beta   90.00
_cell.angle_gamma   90.00
#
_symmetry.space_group_name_H-M   'P 1'
#
loop_
_entity.id
_entity.type
_entity.pdbx_description
1 polymer ?
#
loop_
_entity_poly.entity_id
_entity_poly.type
_entity_poly.pdbx_seq_one_letter_code
_entity_poly.pdbx_strand_id
1 'polypeptide(L)'
;MTFKNVIIAKVRPENGIACKGYCTSLVIPNTRSERRLTLRPLNVFNSRTATAQRELRVLSSLSTTNEQQCNRTLTTNNNAYDEAFRTARDDPEQFWGEAAHNVAWFEPWSRTMDNGDAIFPKWFAGGKLNVCHNAVDRHVESGRGDQPAIIYDSPVTGTKQTITFSELQEQVSRLAGVLVKHGVWKGDLVVIYMPMVPQAMFTMLACARIGAPHSLIFGGFASKELSVRIDHAKPKMIVTASFGIEPGRRVEYIPLVEKALELSSHSPSKVLIYNRPGMEKVSMHADLSLDWEEEMSTARPHDCVSLPASHPLYVLYTSGTTGAPKGKPVGTPDAGAFFRVLSEHGCSSMFTAPTAIRAIRQQDTNSAIGAQYPLTRLKSLFLAGERCDVETLNWAKRSFGVPVLDHWWQTESGSAITSSCIGLGNSLSPPAGQAGKPVPGYNVIDDDMQEVTPRTLGNIVVRLPLPPGAALSLWQNQELFKELYFTKFPGFYDTMDAGYVDEEGFLYIMSRSDDVINVAGHRLSAGALEESVLLHPGVVDCAVVGLEDSVKGHVPLALCVLRNDLKKSQGDVVKEMVSLVRETIGPVAAFRKVLIVRGLPKTRSGKIPRSSLANLVNGKPYTISPTIEDPDVYKDIEKMVKQELRPTGQ
;
A
#
# COMPACT_ATOMS: atom_id res chain seq x y z
N MET A 1 2.80 -2.40 -2.06
CA MET A 1 4.18 -1.90 -1.88
C MET A 1 4.12 -0.47 -1.40
N THR A 2 4.53 -0.20 -0.20
CA THR A 2 4.56 1.15 0.36
C THR A 2 5.89 1.78 -0.03
N PHE A 3 5.88 2.79 -0.92
CA PHE A 3 7.03 3.63 -1.21
C PHE A 3 7.28 4.50 0.03
N LYS A 4 8.15 4.09 0.93
CA LYS A 4 8.28 4.70 2.26
C LYS A 4 9.26 5.88 2.35
N ASN A 5 9.96 6.27 1.28
CA ASN A 5 10.95 7.35 1.32
C ASN A 5 11.03 8.21 0.06
N VAL A 6 10.05 8.15 -0.82
CA VAL A 6 10.01 9.01 -2.01
C VAL A 6 8.72 9.82 -1.97
N ILE A 7 8.83 11.14 -1.89
CA ILE A 7 7.71 12.06 -1.98
C ILE A 7 7.61 12.51 -3.42
N ILE A 8 6.55 12.10 -4.10
CA ILE A 8 6.30 12.44 -5.50
C ILE A 8 5.25 13.55 -5.56
N ALA A 9 5.54 14.63 -6.25
CA ALA A 9 4.68 15.80 -6.33
C ALA A 9 3.59 15.66 -7.41
N LYS A 10 2.35 16.02 -7.09
CA LYS A 10 1.18 15.96 -7.97
C LYS A 10 0.94 17.27 -8.72
N VAL A 11 0.49 17.17 -9.93
CA VAL A 11 0.05 18.25 -10.78
C VAL A 11 -1.45 18.54 -10.61
N ARG A 12 -1.83 19.80 -10.46
CA ARG A 12 -3.24 20.24 -10.57
C ARG A 12 -3.60 20.49 -12.03
N PRO A 13 -4.80 20.11 -12.51
CA PRO A 13 -5.38 20.73 -13.68
C PRO A 13 -5.82 22.16 -13.29
N GLU A 14 -5.36 23.16 -13.99
CA GLU A 14 -5.99 24.47 -13.97
C GLU A 14 -7.25 24.34 -14.82
N ASN A 15 -8.35 24.39 -14.21
CA ASN A 15 -9.72 24.67 -14.59
C ASN A 15 -10.65 23.74 -13.82
N GLY A 16 -11.42 24.34 -12.95
CA GLY A 16 -12.40 23.88 -11.99
C GLY A 16 -13.34 22.71 -12.32
N ILE A 17 -12.87 21.67 -12.97
CA ILE A 17 -13.56 20.39 -13.09
C ILE A 17 -12.86 19.45 -12.13
N ALA A 18 -13.53 19.14 -11.04
CA ALA A 18 -13.11 18.15 -10.08
C ALA A 18 -12.76 16.85 -10.82
N CYS A 19 -11.49 16.45 -10.77
CA CYS A 19 -11.04 15.14 -11.24
C CYS A 19 -11.76 14.11 -10.38
N LYS A 20 -12.86 13.58 -10.88
CA LYS A 20 -13.64 12.51 -10.23
C LYS A 20 -12.81 11.24 -10.34
N GLY A 21 -12.21 10.85 -9.22
CA GLY A 21 -11.78 9.51 -8.95
C GLY A 21 -10.55 8.97 -9.69
N TYR A 22 -9.37 9.34 -9.23
CA TYR A 22 -8.21 8.46 -9.24
C TYR A 22 -7.35 8.80 -8.03
N CYS A 23 -7.39 7.94 -7.03
CA CYS A 23 -6.48 7.98 -5.89
C CYS A 23 -5.15 7.33 -6.27
N THR A 24 -4.32 8.02 -7.02
CA THR A 24 -2.88 7.79 -7.00
C THR A 24 -2.27 8.89 -6.14
N SER A 25 -1.77 8.51 -4.99
CA SER A 25 -1.22 9.43 -3.99
C SER A 25 0.11 9.99 -4.46
N LEU A 26 0.05 11.17 -5.03
CA LEU A 26 1.21 11.99 -5.37
C LEU A 26 1.11 13.31 -4.59
N VAL A 27 2.19 13.74 -3.95
CA VAL A 27 2.26 14.93 -3.10
C VAL A 27 2.84 16.11 -3.88
N ILE A 28 2.19 17.29 -3.84
CA ILE A 28 2.67 18.51 -4.51
C ILE A 28 2.94 19.64 -3.53
N PRO A 29 3.99 20.43 -3.73
CA PRO A 29 4.09 21.78 -3.18
C PRO A 29 3.23 22.77 -4.00
N ASN A 30 2.50 23.60 -3.30
CA ASN A 30 1.63 24.63 -3.87
C ASN A 30 2.38 25.96 -3.87
N THR A 31 2.88 26.43 -5.01
CA THR A 31 3.39 27.79 -5.15
C THR A 31 2.31 28.71 -5.71
N ARG A 32 1.66 29.50 -4.85
CA ARG A 32 1.01 30.72 -5.26
C ARG A 32 1.93 31.91 -4.95
N SER A 33 2.27 32.66 -5.95
CA SER A 33 2.85 34.00 -5.80
C SER A 33 1.81 34.92 -5.16
N GLU A 34 1.98 35.25 -3.91
CA GLU A 34 1.22 36.35 -3.28
C GLU A 34 1.84 37.67 -3.66
N ARG A 35 1.08 38.54 -4.32
CA ARG A 35 1.40 39.95 -4.47
C ARG A 35 1.38 40.58 -3.07
N ARG A 36 2.51 41.11 -2.64
CA ARG A 36 2.65 41.91 -1.43
C ARG A 36 1.80 43.14 -1.53
N LEU A 37 0.83 43.27 -0.63
CA LEU A 37 0.27 44.55 -0.19
C LEU A 37 1.05 44.99 1.05
N THR A 38 1.84 46.01 0.87
CA THR A 38 2.54 46.72 1.96
C THR A 38 1.57 47.52 2.79
N LEU A 39 1.34 47.11 4.03
CA LEU A 39 0.76 47.99 5.05
C LEU A 39 1.86 48.46 5.99
N ARG A 40 1.99 49.79 6.11
CA ARG A 40 2.88 50.48 7.03
C ARG A 40 2.39 50.30 8.48
N PRO A 41 3.31 50.30 9.46
CA PRO A 41 2.94 50.16 10.86
C PRO A 41 2.45 51.50 11.42
N LEU A 42 1.37 51.44 12.17
CA LEU A 42 0.98 52.49 13.11
C LEU A 42 1.18 51.97 14.52
N ASN A 43 1.95 52.76 15.25
CA ASN A 43 2.28 52.58 16.66
C ASN A 43 1.11 52.95 17.58
N VAL A 44 1.12 52.28 18.74
CA VAL A 44 0.96 52.87 20.09
C VAL A 44 -0.39 52.80 20.82
N PHE A 45 -0.36 52.22 21.91
CA PHE A 45 -0.74 52.53 23.32
C PHE A 45 -1.65 51.53 24.04
N ASN A 46 -1.19 51.21 25.21
CA ASN A 46 -1.76 50.48 26.33
C ASN A 46 -3.25 50.78 26.66
N SER A 47 -4.02 49.74 26.89
CA SER A 47 -4.90 49.66 28.05
C SER A 47 -5.32 48.21 28.31
N ARG A 48 -5.16 47.78 29.54
CA ARG A 48 -5.44 46.46 30.06
C ARG A 48 -6.96 46.27 30.29
N THR A 49 -7.44 45.03 30.19
CA THR A 49 -8.55 44.43 30.94
C THR A 49 -9.97 44.40 30.34
N ALA A 50 -10.19 44.55 29.03
CA ALA A 50 -11.52 44.22 28.48
C ALA A 50 -11.49 43.40 27.17
N THR A 51 -10.31 43.14 26.63
CA THR A 51 -10.12 42.58 25.28
C THR A 51 -10.08 41.05 25.25
N ALA A 52 -9.62 40.41 26.32
CA ALA A 52 -9.47 38.96 26.35
C ALA A 52 -10.80 38.17 26.31
N GLN A 53 -11.88 38.70 26.86
CA GLN A 53 -13.19 38.06 26.80
C GLN A 53 -13.92 38.29 25.47
N ARG A 54 -13.54 39.33 24.74
CA ARG A 54 -14.12 39.65 23.43
C ARG A 54 -13.43 38.84 22.31
N GLU A 55 -12.13 38.63 22.42
CA GLU A 55 -11.37 37.80 21.48
C GLU A 55 -11.72 36.31 21.56
N LEU A 56 -11.97 35.76 22.76
CA LEU A 56 -12.47 34.41 22.92
C LEU A 56 -13.88 34.20 22.34
N ARG A 57 -14.74 35.21 22.34
CA ARG A 57 -16.06 35.14 21.67
C ARG A 57 -15.95 35.28 20.15
N VAL A 58 -15.02 36.07 19.63
CA VAL A 58 -14.78 36.21 18.18
C VAL A 58 -14.11 34.95 17.64
N LEU A 59 -13.18 34.33 18.37
CA LEU A 59 -12.57 33.04 17.97
C LEU A 59 -13.57 31.88 18.03
N SER A 60 -14.49 31.86 19.00
CA SER A 60 -15.55 30.86 19.05
C SER A 60 -16.61 31.05 17.95
N SER A 61 -16.91 32.29 17.56
CA SER A 61 -17.84 32.58 16.45
C SER A 61 -17.20 32.34 15.08
N LEU A 62 -15.88 32.51 14.93
CA LEU A 62 -15.16 32.22 13.70
C LEU A 62 -14.94 30.70 13.52
N SER A 63 -14.80 29.93 14.61
CA SER A 63 -14.74 28.47 14.51
C SER A 63 -16.10 27.88 14.15
N THR A 64 -17.19 28.36 14.75
CA THR A 64 -18.56 27.91 14.43
C THR A 64 -19.03 28.32 13.04
N THR A 65 -18.62 29.50 12.53
CA THR A 65 -18.97 29.93 11.17
C THR A 65 -18.14 29.17 10.12
N ASN A 66 -16.87 28.83 10.38
CA ASN A 66 -16.08 28.01 9.48
C ASN A 66 -16.53 26.55 9.47
N GLU A 67 -16.92 25.99 10.62
CA GLU A 67 -17.52 24.64 10.66
C GLU A 67 -18.89 24.61 9.99
N GLN A 68 -19.73 25.63 10.20
CA GLN A 68 -21.03 25.70 9.54
C GLN A 68 -20.93 26.02 8.05
N GLN A 69 -19.93 26.78 7.59
CA GLN A 69 -19.66 27.01 6.18
C GLN A 69 -19.01 25.79 5.51
N CYS A 70 -18.11 25.11 6.19
CA CYS A 70 -17.55 23.83 5.75
C CYS A 70 -18.63 22.75 5.71
N ASN A 71 -19.46 22.62 6.74
CA ASN A 71 -20.59 21.68 6.77
C ASN A 71 -21.69 22.03 5.74
N ARG A 72 -21.95 23.31 5.45
CA ARG A 72 -22.90 23.69 4.39
C ARG A 72 -22.39 23.35 2.99
N THR A 73 -21.09 23.44 2.74
CA THR A 73 -20.49 23.02 1.46
C THR A 73 -20.45 21.50 1.34
N LEU A 74 -20.30 20.77 2.46
CA LEU A 74 -20.28 19.31 2.50
C LEU A 74 -21.69 18.69 2.36
N THR A 75 -22.73 19.34 2.86
CA THR A 75 -24.12 18.84 2.75
C THR A 75 -24.72 18.95 1.34
N THR A 76 -24.14 19.76 0.46
CA THR A 76 -24.57 19.85 -0.94
C THR A 76 -23.88 18.86 -1.87
N ASN A 77 -22.84 18.13 -1.42
CA ASN A 77 -22.03 17.23 -2.25
C ASN A 77 -22.26 15.73 -2.02
N ASN A 78 -23.16 15.30 -1.15
CA ASN A 78 -23.50 13.87 -0.99
C ASN A 78 -24.05 13.26 -2.28
N ASN A 79 -24.54 14.07 -3.20
CA ASN A 79 -25.01 13.64 -4.51
C ASN A 79 -23.87 13.28 -5.49
N ALA A 80 -22.67 13.83 -5.34
CA ALA A 80 -21.58 13.63 -6.31
C ALA A 80 -20.95 12.23 -6.24
N TYR A 81 -20.82 11.65 -5.05
CA TYR A 81 -20.37 10.27 -4.91
C TYR A 81 -21.39 9.28 -5.49
N ASP A 82 -22.66 9.41 -5.09
CA ASP A 82 -23.73 8.51 -5.54
C ASP A 82 -23.97 8.61 -7.05
N GLU A 83 -23.88 9.80 -7.61
CA GLU A 83 -23.97 10.03 -9.05
C GLU A 83 -22.79 9.36 -9.79
N ALA A 84 -21.54 9.61 -9.36
CA ALA A 84 -20.37 9.03 -9.97
C ALA A 84 -20.36 7.49 -9.86
N PHE A 85 -20.77 6.95 -8.70
CA PHE A 85 -20.85 5.52 -8.47
C PHE A 85 -21.92 4.88 -9.38
N ARG A 86 -23.11 5.48 -9.46
CA ARG A 86 -24.21 5.02 -10.30
C ARG A 86 -23.84 5.06 -11.79
N THR A 87 -23.28 6.16 -12.28
CA THR A 87 -22.85 6.29 -13.68
C THR A 87 -21.80 5.24 -14.01
N ALA A 88 -20.79 5.05 -13.13
CA ALA A 88 -19.75 4.06 -13.35
C ALA A 88 -20.27 2.61 -13.34
N ARG A 89 -21.35 2.34 -12.60
CA ARG A 89 -21.99 1.03 -12.53
C ARG A 89 -22.94 0.78 -13.73
N ASP A 90 -23.78 1.75 -14.05
CA ASP A 90 -24.88 1.59 -15.01
C ASP A 90 -24.44 1.87 -16.46
N ASP A 91 -23.45 2.78 -16.65
CA ASP A 91 -22.83 3.08 -17.94
C ASP A 91 -21.31 3.23 -17.82
N PRO A 92 -20.56 2.13 -17.65
CA PRO A 92 -19.10 2.17 -17.53
C PRO A 92 -18.41 2.72 -18.79
N GLU A 93 -19.00 2.57 -20.00
CA GLU A 93 -18.43 3.12 -21.23
C GLU A 93 -18.42 4.65 -21.19
N GLN A 94 -19.54 5.27 -20.81
CA GLN A 94 -19.59 6.73 -20.68
C GLN A 94 -18.65 7.21 -19.58
N PHE A 95 -18.74 6.63 -18.37
CA PHE A 95 -17.94 7.05 -17.22
C PHE A 95 -16.44 7.02 -17.50
N TRP A 96 -15.94 5.91 -18.03
CA TRP A 96 -14.53 5.74 -18.32
C TRP A 96 -14.08 6.51 -19.57
N GLY A 97 -14.96 6.67 -20.56
CA GLY A 97 -14.72 7.49 -21.72
C GLY A 97 -14.50 8.96 -21.34
N GLU A 98 -15.35 9.51 -20.48
CA GLU A 98 -15.19 10.87 -19.94
C GLU A 98 -13.91 11.01 -19.10
N ALA A 99 -13.62 10.03 -18.24
CA ALA A 99 -12.41 10.02 -17.42
C ALA A 99 -11.13 9.97 -18.27
N ALA A 100 -11.15 9.26 -19.38
CA ALA A 100 -10.01 9.11 -20.28
C ALA A 100 -9.57 10.39 -20.99
N HIS A 101 -10.42 11.41 -21.10
CA HIS A 101 -10.03 12.73 -21.61
C HIS A 101 -9.03 13.48 -20.70
N ASN A 102 -8.84 13.03 -19.47
CA ASN A 102 -7.80 13.57 -18.58
C ASN A 102 -6.41 12.97 -18.82
N VAL A 103 -6.29 12.00 -19.72
CA VAL A 103 -5.06 11.34 -20.11
C VAL A 103 -4.62 11.86 -21.49
N ALA A 104 -3.32 12.07 -21.69
CA ALA A 104 -2.79 12.44 -23.00
C ALA A 104 -2.64 11.17 -23.86
N TRP A 105 -3.27 11.18 -25.02
CA TRP A 105 -3.26 10.11 -26.01
C TRP A 105 -2.44 10.52 -27.24
N PHE A 106 -1.61 9.63 -27.75
CA PHE A 106 -0.98 9.81 -29.08
C PHE A 106 -1.99 9.50 -30.19
N GLU A 107 -2.82 8.49 -29.99
CA GLU A 107 -3.94 8.15 -30.84
C GLU A 107 -5.15 7.88 -29.94
N PRO A 108 -6.28 8.58 -30.14
CA PRO A 108 -7.48 8.35 -29.35
C PRO A 108 -8.06 6.95 -29.61
N TRP A 109 -8.82 6.45 -28.65
CA TRP A 109 -9.50 5.16 -28.76
C TRP A 109 -10.74 5.25 -29.68
N SER A 110 -11.06 4.16 -30.34
CA SER A 110 -12.26 4.03 -31.16
C SER A 110 -13.47 3.54 -30.37
N ARG A 111 -13.24 2.78 -29.30
CA ARG A 111 -14.26 2.23 -28.40
C ARG A 111 -13.73 2.21 -26.97
N THR A 112 -14.51 2.72 -26.02
CA THR A 112 -14.09 2.80 -24.61
C THR A 112 -13.94 1.41 -24.00
N MET A 113 -14.90 0.52 -24.23
CA MET A 113 -14.87 -0.85 -23.73
C MET A 113 -15.36 -1.84 -24.79
N ASP A 114 -14.57 -2.87 -25.06
CA ASP A 114 -14.97 -4.01 -25.88
C ASP A 114 -15.27 -5.21 -24.98
N ASN A 115 -16.54 -5.57 -24.87
CA ASN A 115 -17.08 -6.61 -24.00
C ASN A 115 -17.07 -8.00 -24.64
N GLY A 116 -16.27 -8.28 -25.64
CA GLY A 116 -16.15 -9.59 -26.27
C GLY A 116 -15.77 -10.70 -25.26
N ASP A 117 -15.08 -10.34 -24.18
CA ASP A 117 -14.82 -11.18 -23.02
C ASP A 117 -15.19 -10.42 -21.74
N ALA A 118 -16.12 -10.95 -20.95
CA ALA A 118 -16.58 -10.30 -19.72
C ALA A 118 -15.52 -10.30 -18.60
N ILE A 119 -14.61 -11.27 -18.60
CA ILE A 119 -13.51 -11.37 -17.62
C ILE A 119 -12.35 -10.46 -18.02
N PHE A 120 -12.05 -10.38 -19.32
CA PHE A 120 -10.93 -9.62 -19.88
C PHE A 120 -11.40 -8.58 -20.90
N PRO A 121 -12.18 -7.57 -20.49
CA PRO A 121 -12.63 -6.52 -21.38
C PRO A 121 -11.43 -5.73 -21.92
N LYS A 122 -11.48 -5.37 -23.21
CA LYS A 122 -10.46 -4.49 -23.78
C LYS A 122 -10.88 -3.05 -23.60
N TRP A 123 -10.24 -2.38 -22.66
CA TRP A 123 -10.45 -0.97 -22.42
C TRP A 123 -9.70 -0.12 -23.46
N PHE A 124 -10.35 0.94 -23.95
CA PHE A 124 -9.80 1.93 -24.87
C PHE A 124 -9.22 1.31 -26.15
N ALA A 125 -10.04 0.47 -26.80
CA ALA A 125 -9.64 -0.26 -28.00
C ALA A 125 -9.16 0.72 -29.11
N GLY A 126 -8.01 0.43 -29.70
CA GLY A 126 -7.36 1.27 -30.71
C GLY A 126 -6.57 2.46 -30.13
N GLY A 127 -6.81 2.84 -28.89
CA GLY A 127 -6.12 3.94 -28.23
C GLY A 127 -4.64 3.64 -27.99
N LYS A 128 -3.79 4.65 -28.19
CA LYS A 128 -2.35 4.56 -27.93
C LYS A 128 -1.87 5.72 -27.08
N LEU A 129 -1.09 5.42 -26.07
CA LEU A 129 -0.51 6.37 -25.12
C LEU A 129 0.86 5.89 -24.65
N ASN A 130 1.51 6.71 -23.82
CA ASN A 130 2.68 6.31 -23.07
C ASN A 130 2.56 6.78 -21.63
N VAL A 131 2.82 5.90 -20.66
CA VAL A 131 2.71 6.22 -19.24
C VAL A 131 3.78 7.20 -18.81
N CYS A 132 5.01 7.10 -19.33
CA CYS A 132 6.08 8.06 -19.04
C CYS A 132 5.72 9.46 -19.57
N HIS A 133 5.23 9.57 -20.79
CA HIS A 133 4.75 10.84 -21.34
C HIS A 133 3.69 11.48 -20.41
N ASN A 134 2.73 10.69 -19.98
CA ASN A 134 1.68 11.16 -19.08
C ASN A 134 2.18 11.54 -17.68
N ALA A 135 3.23 10.89 -17.19
CA ALA A 135 3.79 11.14 -15.86
C ALA A 135 4.84 12.27 -15.85
N VAL A 136 5.52 12.52 -16.96
CA VAL A 136 6.68 13.41 -17.02
C VAL A 136 6.56 14.44 -18.16
N ASP A 137 6.58 14.00 -19.42
CA ASP A 137 6.78 14.87 -20.58
C ASP A 137 5.69 15.92 -20.72
N ARG A 138 4.41 15.55 -20.61
CA ARG A 138 3.29 16.49 -20.70
C ARG A 138 3.34 17.61 -19.67
N HIS A 139 4.05 17.39 -18.56
CA HIS A 139 4.21 18.41 -17.52
C HIS A 139 5.27 19.43 -17.90
N VAL A 140 6.33 18.99 -18.56
CA VAL A 140 7.32 19.89 -19.16
C VAL A 140 6.69 20.68 -20.30
N GLU A 141 5.99 20.00 -21.22
CA GLU A 141 5.28 20.61 -22.37
C GLU A 141 4.25 21.65 -21.94
N SER A 142 3.60 21.45 -20.78
CA SER A 142 2.64 22.40 -20.21
C SER A 142 3.26 23.52 -19.37
N GLY A 143 4.58 23.74 -19.49
CA GLY A 143 5.31 24.83 -18.81
C GLY A 143 5.55 24.61 -17.31
N ARG A 144 5.51 23.36 -16.83
CA ARG A 144 5.77 22.99 -15.43
C ARG A 144 7.14 22.36 -15.21
N GLY A 145 8.05 22.54 -16.17
CA GLY A 145 9.38 21.94 -16.15
C GLY A 145 10.17 22.23 -14.89
N ASP A 146 10.08 23.44 -14.35
CA ASP A 146 10.82 23.88 -13.16
C ASP A 146 10.12 23.49 -11.83
N GLN A 147 8.93 22.88 -11.89
CA GLN A 147 8.27 22.43 -10.69
C GLN A 147 8.91 21.13 -10.15
N PRO A 148 8.97 20.97 -8.82
CA PRO A 148 9.42 19.72 -8.22
C PRO A 148 8.57 18.53 -8.68
N ALA A 149 9.20 17.53 -9.27
CA ALA A 149 8.61 16.24 -9.59
C ALA A 149 8.86 15.22 -8.49
N ILE A 150 10.10 15.20 -7.95
CA ILE A 150 10.49 14.29 -6.87
C ILE A 150 11.25 15.10 -5.81
N ILE A 151 10.90 14.90 -4.55
CA ILE A 151 11.69 15.32 -3.39
C ILE A 151 12.18 14.04 -2.72
N TYR A 152 13.48 13.81 -2.78
CA TYR A 152 14.15 12.71 -2.12
C TYR A 152 14.76 13.20 -0.81
N ASP A 153 14.30 12.68 0.30
CA ASP A 153 14.81 12.98 1.63
C ASP A 153 15.09 11.67 2.36
N SER A 154 16.37 11.37 2.55
CA SER A 154 16.83 10.15 3.20
C SER A 154 17.46 10.50 4.55
N PRO A 155 16.75 10.33 5.67
CA PRO A 155 17.32 10.57 6.99
C PRO A 155 18.47 9.59 7.33
N VAL A 156 18.54 8.46 6.63
CA VAL A 156 19.58 7.43 6.84
C VAL A 156 20.93 7.87 6.28
N THR A 157 20.92 8.55 5.14
CA THR A 157 22.15 9.03 4.47
C THR A 157 22.36 10.52 4.64
N GLY A 158 21.41 11.25 5.23
CA GLY A 158 21.42 12.71 5.32
C GLY A 158 21.25 13.41 3.95
N THR A 159 20.84 12.66 2.91
CA THR A 159 20.72 13.18 1.54
C THR A 159 19.37 13.85 1.36
N LYS A 160 19.37 15.09 0.87
CA LYS A 160 18.16 15.80 0.40
C LYS A 160 18.38 16.24 -1.03
N GLN A 161 17.44 15.93 -1.90
CA GLN A 161 17.48 16.29 -3.32
C GLN A 161 16.08 16.64 -3.81
N THR A 162 15.97 17.72 -4.56
CA THR A 162 14.76 18.06 -5.30
C THR A 162 15.08 17.90 -6.78
N ILE A 163 14.22 17.17 -7.49
CA ILE A 163 14.34 16.89 -8.91
C ILE A 163 13.11 17.50 -9.57
N THR A 164 13.32 18.41 -10.51
CA THR A 164 12.26 19.05 -11.29
C THR A 164 11.72 18.12 -12.38
N PHE A 165 10.59 18.48 -13.02
CA PHE A 165 10.08 17.71 -14.15
C PHE A 165 11.04 17.71 -15.34
N SER A 166 11.73 18.83 -15.62
CA SER A 166 12.73 18.90 -16.67
C SER A 166 13.93 18.00 -16.39
N GLU A 167 14.47 18.05 -15.17
CA GLU A 167 15.55 17.16 -14.75
C GLU A 167 15.14 15.69 -14.78
N LEU A 168 13.91 15.38 -14.35
CA LEU A 168 13.36 14.01 -14.39
C LEU A 168 13.23 13.53 -15.84
N GLN A 169 12.73 14.37 -16.74
CA GLN A 169 12.64 14.06 -18.18
C GLN A 169 14.01 13.75 -18.77
N GLU A 170 15.00 14.56 -18.47
CA GLU A 170 16.39 14.39 -18.95
C GLU A 170 16.97 13.05 -18.45
N GLN A 171 16.88 12.77 -17.13
CA GLN A 171 17.38 11.53 -16.56
C GLN A 171 16.69 10.31 -17.15
N VAL A 172 15.38 10.35 -17.27
CA VAL A 172 14.56 9.22 -17.76
C VAL A 172 14.78 8.98 -19.26
N SER A 173 14.87 10.04 -20.07
CA SER A 173 15.09 9.91 -21.51
C SER A 173 16.50 9.38 -21.85
N ARG A 174 17.53 9.82 -21.11
CA ARG A 174 18.89 9.29 -21.25
C ARG A 174 18.96 7.82 -20.82
N LEU A 175 18.38 7.48 -19.67
CA LEU A 175 18.34 6.09 -19.20
C LEU A 175 17.60 5.19 -20.20
N ALA A 176 16.51 5.66 -20.78
CA ALA A 176 15.83 4.96 -21.87
C ALA A 176 16.76 4.69 -23.06
N GLY A 177 17.59 5.68 -23.41
CA GLY A 177 18.65 5.52 -24.43
C GLY A 177 19.71 4.49 -24.04
N VAL A 178 20.11 4.41 -22.77
CA VAL A 178 21.01 3.34 -22.26
C VAL A 178 20.37 1.97 -22.44
N LEU A 179 19.11 1.81 -22.04
CA LEU A 179 18.39 0.54 -22.16
C LEU A 179 18.34 0.08 -23.62
N VAL A 180 17.98 0.99 -24.55
CA VAL A 180 17.92 0.70 -25.99
C VAL A 180 19.30 0.39 -26.59
N LYS A 181 20.35 1.13 -26.20
CA LYS A 181 21.74 0.88 -26.60
C LYS A 181 22.18 -0.55 -26.29
N HIS A 182 21.71 -1.11 -25.18
CA HIS A 182 22.03 -2.46 -24.73
C HIS A 182 20.96 -3.50 -25.09
N GLY A 183 20.11 -3.19 -26.08
CA GLY A 183 19.19 -4.12 -26.73
C GLY A 183 17.92 -4.43 -25.94
N VAL A 184 17.49 -3.52 -25.05
CA VAL A 184 16.15 -3.58 -24.41
C VAL A 184 15.14 -2.88 -25.31
N TRP A 185 14.13 -3.60 -25.76
CA TRP A 185 13.10 -3.11 -26.66
C TRP A 185 11.70 -3.27 -26.06
N LYS A 186 10.71 -2.74 -26.77
CA LYS A 186 9.30 -2.92 -26.44
C LYS A 186 8.96 -4.40 -26.19
N GLY A 187 8.42 -4.70 -25.01
CA GLY A 187 8.03 -6.05 -24.58
C GLY A 187 9.12 -6.83 -23.84
N ASP A 188 10.39 -6.40 -23.90
CA ASP A 188 11.46 -6.99 -23.07
C ASP A 188 11.28 -6.62 -21.62
N LEU A 189 11.48 -7.59 -20.70
CA LEU A 189 11.34 -7.36 -19.29
C LEU A 189 12.65 -6.90 -18.65
N VAL A 190 12.57 -5.89 -17.80
CA VAL A 190 13.67 -5.38 -16.98
C VAL A 190 13.39 -5.64 -15.51
N VAL A 191 14.31 -6.32 -14.81
CA VAL A 191 14.25 -6.48 -13.35
C VAL A 191 14.99 -5.32 -12.69
N ILE A 192 14.33 -4.69 -11.72
CA ILE A 192 14.89 -3.60 -10.91
C ILE A 192 15.08 -4.13 -9.49
N TYR A 193 16.34 -4.33 -9.08
CA TYR A 193 16.70 -4.80 -7.74
C TYR A 193 17.47 -3.70 -7.02
N MET A 194 16.75 -2.72 -6.48
CA MET A 194 17.32 -1.48 -5.94
C MET A 194 16.71 -1.11 -4.60
N PRO A 195 17.42 -0.34 -3.76
CA PRO A 195 16.84 0.31 -2.60
C PRO A 195 15.93 1.47 -3.02
N MET A 196 15.33 2.16 -2.04
CA MET A 196 14.47 3.32 -2.26
C MET A 196 15.32 4.57 -2.59
N VAL A 197 15.76 4.64 -3.83
CA VAL A 197 16.53 5.77 -4.39
C VAL A 197 15.85 6.31 -5.65
N PRO A 198 16.08 7.58 -6.03
CA PRO A 198 15.47 8.16 -7.24
C PRO A 198 15.73 7.36 -8.51
N GLN A 199 16.90 6.74 -8.63
CA GLN A 199 17.30 5.90 -9.77
C GLN A 199 16.36 4.72 -10.02
N ALA A 200 15.74 4.17 -8.97
CA ALA A 200 14.73 3.13 -9.13
C ALA A 200 13.50 3.67 -9.87
N MET A 201 13.06 4.91 -9.57
CA MET A 201 11.96 5.56 -10.27
C MET A 201 12.34 5.94 -11.71
N PHE A 202 13.56 6.44 -11.91
CA PHE A 202 14.06 6.73 -13.26
C PHE A 202 14.00 5.47 -14.12
N THR A 203 14.40 4.32 -13.57
CA THR A 203 14.37 3.05 -14.30
C THR A 203 12.95 2.60 -14.63
N MET A 204 12.00 2.72 -13.69
CA MET A 204 10.59 2.40 -13.94
C MET A 204 10.02 3.26 -15.09
N LEU A 205 10.30 4.57 -15.06
CA LEU A 205 9.83 5.52 -16.07
C LEU A 205 10.54 5.33 -17.42
N ALA A 206 11.85 5.03 -17.43
CA ALA A 206 12.59 4.73 -18.65
C ALA A 206 12.07 3.47 -19.33
N CYS A 207 11.76 2.43 -18.56
CA CYS A 207 11.12 1.22 -19.08
C CYS A 207 9.74 1.54 -19.69
N ALA A 208 8.91 2.33 -18.99
CA ALA A 208 7.61 2.76 -19.49
C ALA A 208 7.75 3.58 -20.79
N ARG A 209 8.79 4.41 -20.90
CA ARG A 209 9.10 5.27 -22.05
C ARG A 209 9.28 4.47 -23.33
N ILE A 210 9.99 3.34 -23.26
CA ILE A 210 10.29 2.48 -24.42
C ILE A 210 9.34 1.28 -24.56
N GLY A 211 8.36 1.13 -23.64
CA GLY A 211 7.41 0.01 -23.64
C GLY A 211 8.02 -1.31 -23.20
N ALA A 212 9.07 -1.30 -22.38
CA ALA A 212 9.63 -2.47 -21.74
C ALA A 212 8.92 -2.68 -20.39
N PRO A 213 8.18 -3.79 -20.17
CA PRO A 213 7.66 -4.09 -18.86
C PRO A 213 8.78 -4.19 -17.82
N HIS A 214 8.56 -3.67 -16.61
CA HIS A 214 9.54 -3.77 -15.55
C HIS A 214 9.01 -4.57 -14.38
N SER A 215 9.91 -5.17 -13.60
CA SER A 215 9.59 -5.81 -12.34
C SER A 215 10.47 -5.26 -11.23
N LEU A 216 9.86 -4.48 -10.32
CA LEU A 216 10.56 -3.95 -9.17
C LEU A 216 10.59 -5.00 -8.06
N ILE A 217 11.80 -5.44 -7.73
CA ILE A 217 12.08 -6.39 -6.66
C ILE A 217 12.77 -5.64 -5.51
N PHE A 218 12.29 -5.87 -4.31
CA PHE A 218 12.85 -5.22 -3.14
C PHE A 218 14.30 -5.66 -2.88
N GLY A 219 15.20 -4.70 -2.71
CA GLY A 219 16.63 -4.91 -2.55
C GLY A 219 17.09 -5.61 -1.26
N GLY A 220 16.20 -6.10 -0.45
CA GLY A 220 16.51 -6.90 0.75
C GLY A 220 16.20 -8.39 0.60
N PHE A 221 15.76 -8.85 -0.59
CA PHE A 221 15.53 -10.28 -0.82
C PHE A 221 16.84 -11.05 -0.94
N ALA A 222 16.83 -12.28 -0.41
CA ALA A 222 17.96 -13.21 -0.55
C ALA A 222 18.14 -13.64 -2.01
N SER A 223 19.35 -14.07 -2.35
CA SER A 223 19.73 -14.48 -3.71
C SER A 223 18.81 -15.55 -4.30
N LYS A 224 18.35 -16.51 -3.49
CA LYS A 224 17.40 -17.53 -3.96
C LYS A 224 16.06 -16.97 -4.38
N GLU A 225 15.53 -15.99 -3.63
CA GLU A 225 14.27 -15.33 -4.00
C GLU A 225 14.41 -14.49 -5.27
N LEU A 226 15.57 -13.87 -5.45
CA LEU A 226 15.88 -13.14 -6.66
C LEU A 226 16.04 -14.10 -7.84
N SER A 227 16.72 -15.26 -7.68
CA SER A 227 16.90 -16.24 -8.75
C SER A 227 15.58 -16.80 -9.27
N VAL A 228 14.65 -17.15 -8.39
CA VAL A 228 13.29 -17.61 -8.79
C VAL A 228 12.57 -16.56 -9.66
N ARG A 229 12.72 -15.28 -9.32
CA ARG A 229 12.11 -14.19 -10.10
C ARG A 229 12.83 -13.95 -11.43
N ILE A 230 14.15 -14.12 -11.46
CA ILE A 230 14.93 -14.06 -12.70
C ILE A 230 14.49 -15.19 -13.65
N ASP A 231 14.37 -16.41 -13.16
CA ASP A 231 13.96 -17.57 -13.96
C ASP A 231 12.51 -17.43 -14.48
N HIS A 232 11.63 -16.90 -13.66
CA HIS A 232 10.23 -16.69 -14.07
C HIS A 232 10.07 -15.49 -15.00
N ALA A 233 10.71 -14.35 -14.68
CA ALA A 233 10.62 -13.12 -15.45
C ALA A 233 11.40 -13.16 -16.75
N LYS A 234 12.50 -13.90 -16.79
CA LYS A 234 13.47 -13.96 -17.91
C LYS A 234 13.88 -12.58 -18.40
N PRO A 235 14.41 -11.71 -17.50
CA PRO A 235 14.69 -10.33 -17.85
C PRO A 235 15.78 -10.22 -18.89
N LYS A 236 15.61 -9.25 -19.82
CA LYS A 236 16.65 -8.87 -20.76
C LYS A 236 17.81 -8.17 -20.06
N MET A 237 17.50 -7.35 -19.04
CA MET A 237 18.47 -6.60 -18.23
C MET A 237 18.06 -6.60 -16.76
N ILE A 238 19.05 -6.57 -15.88
CA ILE A 238 18.87 -6.26 -14.45
C ILE A 238 19.46 -4.88 -14.19
N VAL A 239 18.73 -4.03 -13.45
CA VAL A 239 19.23 -2.75 -12.95
C VAL A 239 19.30 -2.85 -11.44
N THR A 240 20.48 -2.58 -10.87
CA THR A 240 20.74 -2.71 -9.43
C THR A 240 21.55 -1.56 -8.89
N ALA A 241 21.75 -1.52 -7.56
CA ALA A 241 22.65 -0.60 -6.89
C ALA A 241 23.77 -1.37 -6.18
N SER A 242 24.88 -0.69 -5.87
CA SER A 242 25.99 -1.29 -5.16
C SER A 242 25.59 -1.79 -3.77
N PHE A 243 24.78 -1.03 -3.03
CA PHE A 243 24.30 -1.39 -1.70
C PHE A 243 22.98 -0.74 -1.31
N GLY A 244 22.30 -1.36 -0.34
CA GLY A 244 21.22 -0.77 0.44
C GLY A 244 21.64 -0.52 1.88
N ILE A 245 20.88 0.32 2.60
CA ILE A 245 21.05 0.54 4.04
C ILE A 245 19.81 0.05 4.75
N GLU A 246 19.99 -0.94 5.60
CA GLU A 246 18.98 -1.43 6.54
C GLU A 246 19.32 -0.92 7.95
N PRO A 247 18.42 -0.98 8.92
CA PRO A 247 18.73 -0.58 10.29
C PRO A 247 19.94 -1.33 10.84
N GLY A 248 20.96 -0.54 11.18
CA GLY A 248 22.18 -1.07 11.79
C GLY A 248 23.16 -1.77 10.86
N ARG A 249 22.86 -1.90 9.54
CA ARG A 249 23.79 -2.55 8.61
C ARG A 249 23.70 -2.05 7.16
N ARG A 250 24.82 -2.11 6.46
CA ARG A 250 24.89 -2.05 5.00
C ARG A 250 24.63 -3.44 4.42
N VAL A 251 23.85 -3.50 3.36
CA VAL A 251 23.59 -4.74 2.58
C VAL A 251 24.18 -4.54 1.20
N GLU A 252 25.22 -5.27 0.87
CA GLU A 252 25.84 -5.25 -0.45
C GLU A 252 24.97 -6.06 -1.42
N TYR A 253 24.59 -5.45 -2.56
CA TYR A 253 23.68 -6.09 -3.49
C TYR A 253 24.39 -6.89 -4.57
N ILE A 254 25.62 -6.53 -4.94
CA ILE A 254 26.34 -7.22 -6.02
C ILE A 254 26.56 -8.69 -5.68
N PRO A 255 27.07 -9.08 -4.49
CA PRO A 255 27.19 -10.49 -4.14
C PRO A 255 25.84 -11.25 -4.14
N LEU A 256 24.73 -10.55 -3.82
CA LEU A 256 23.41 -11.16 -3.86
C LEU A 256 22.94 -11.40 -5.30
N VAL A 257 23.22 -10.46 -6.21
CA VAL A 257 22.90 -10.58 -7.64
C VAL A 257 23.75 -11.68 -8.29
N GLU A 258 25.06 -11.70 -8.05
CA GLU A 258 25.96 -12.75 -8.54
C GLU A 258 25.48 -14.13 -8.11
N LYS A 259 25.22 -14.29 -6.81
CA LYS A 259 24.72 -15.57 -6.30
C LYS A 259 23.34 -15.94 -6.85
N ALA A 260 22.48 -14.96 -7.12
CA ALA A 260 21.18 -15.21 -7.75
C ALA A 260 21.37 -15.69 -9.20
N LEU A 261 22.29 -15.11 -9.95
CA LEU A 261 22.61 -15.52 -11.32
C LEU A 261 23.23 -16.93 -11.38
N GLU A 262 24.09 -17.28 -10.42
CA GLU A 262 24.62 -18.66 -10.28
C GLU A 262 23.51 -19.69 -10.03
N LEU A 263 22.46 -19.31 -9.30
CA LEU A 263 21.32 -20.17 -8.97
C LEU A 263 20.25 -20.20 -10.07
N SER A 264 20.31 -19.28 -11.02
CA SER A 264 19.31 -19.13 -12.07
C SER A 264 19.66 -19.95 -13.30
N SER A 265 18.64 -20.44 -13.99
CA SER A 265 18.78 -21.04 -15.33
C SER A 265 18.83 -19.99 -16.45
N HIS A 266 18.36 -18.77 -16.17
CA HIS A 266 18.35 -17.64 -17.09
C HIS A 266 19.44 -16.61 -16.74
N SER A 267 20.12 -16.10 -17.77
CA SER A 267 21.11 -15.03 -17.64
C SER A 267 20.64 -13.79 -18.42
N PRO A 268 20.59 -12.60 -17.80
CA PRO A 268 20.32 -11.35 -18.52
C PRO A 268 21.47 -11.01 -19.45
N SER A 269 21.21 -10.17 -20.45
CA SER A 269 22.27 -9.70 -21.36
C SER A 269 23.27 -8.78 -20.65
N LYS A 270 22.80 -7.94 -19.73
CA LYS A 270 23.59 -6.97 -18.96
C LYS A 270 23.00 -6.73 -17.57
N VAL A 271 23.86 -6.27 -16.66
CA VAL A 271 23.50 -5.75 -15.34
C VAL A 271 24.00 -4.31 -15.24
N LEU A 272 23.08 -3.34 -15.16
CA LEU A 272 23.40 -1.92 -14.95
C LEU A 272 23.50 -1.62 -13.46
N ILE A 273 24.64 -1.14 -13.00
CA ILE A 273 24.97 -0.96 -11.59
C ILE A 273 25.06 0.53 -11.25
N TYR A 274 24.15 1.01 -10.39
CA TYR A 274 24.26 2.32 -9.76
C TYR A 274 25.19 2.23 -8.56
N ASN A 275 26.42 2.73 -8.72
CA ASN A 275 27.41 2.82 -7.67
C ASN A 275 27.08 3.99 -6.73
N ARG A 276 26.44 3.68 -5.59
CA ARG A 276 26.02 4.69 -4.62
C ARG A 276 27.20 5.37 -3.96
N PRO A 277 27.12 6.69 -3.68
CA PRO A 277 28.16 7.41 -2.93
C PRO A 277 28.46 6.77 -1.55
N GLY A 278 29.71 6.83 -1.12
CA GLY A 278 30.14 6.31 0.19
C GLY A 278 30.62 4.85 0.19
N MET A 279 30.88 4.30 -0.98
CA MET A 279 31.53 3.01 -1.17
C MET A 279 32.42 3.07 -2.41
N GLU A 280 33.47 2.26 -2.46
CA GLU A 280 34.25 2.07 -3.69
C GLU A 280 33.36 1.53 -4.81
N LYS A 281 33.68 1.87 -6.05
CA LYS A 281 32.96 1.34 -7.21
C LYS A 281 33.08 -0.17 -7.23
N VAL A 282 31.96 -0.84 -7.37
CA VAL A 282 31.88 -2.29 -7.52
C VAL A 282 31.41 -2.61 -8.93
N SER A 283 31.93 -3.72 -9.46
CA SER A 283 31.53 -4.27 -10.76
C SER A 283 31.39 -5.79 -10.63
N MET A 284 30.66 -6.38 -11.54
CA MET A 284 30.63 -7.82 -11.76
C MET A 284 31.61 -8.18 -12.89
N HIS A 285 31.51 -9.38 -13.44
CA HIS A 285 32.29 -9.78 -14.59
C HIS A 285 32.17 -8.74 -15.72
N ALA A 286 33.30 -8.36 -16.35
CA ALA A 286 33.39 -7.23 -17.29
C ALA A 286 32.39 -7.30 -18.47
N ASP A 287 32.11 -8.53 -18.95
CA ASP A 287 31.18 -8.73 -20.07
C ASP A 287 29.70 -8.56 -19.68
N LEU A 288 29.38 -8.61 -18.39
CA LEU A 288 28.01 -8.56 -17.89
C LEU A 288 27.64 -7.19 -17.28
N SER A 289 28.57 -6.55 -16.57
CA SER A 289 28.29 -5.31 -15.83
C SER A 289 28.49 -4.04 -16.64
N LEU A 290 27.62 -3.07 -16.37
CA LEU A 290 27.68 -1.71 -16.88
C LEU A 290 27.68 -0.75 -15.68
N ASP A 291 28.51 0.29 -15.71
CA ASP A 291 28.47 1.36 -14.72
C ASP A 291 27.40 2.39 -15.11
N TRP A 292 26.53 2.75 -14.18
CA TRP A 292 25.43 3.69 -14.40
C TRP A 292 25.91 5.06 -14.86
N GLU A 293 26.89 5.64 -14.17
CA GLU A 293 27.36 7.00 -14.47
C GLU A 293 28.09 7.07 -15.81
N GLU A 294 28.88 6.06 -16.13
CA GLU A 294 29.58 5.96 -17.43
C GLU A 294 28.59 5.85 -18.58
N GLU A 295 27.58 4.97 -18.45
CA GLU A 295 26.56 4.80 -19.47
C GLU A 295 25.70 6.07 -19.63
N MET A 296 25.27 6.68 -18.52
CA MET A 296 24.47 7.90 -18.54
C MET A 296 25.23 9.11 -19.14
N SER A 297 26.55 9.18 -18.93
CA SER A 297 27.37 10.28 -19.44
C SER A 297 27.40 10.36 -20.98
N THR A 298 27.30 9.20 -21.65
CA THR A 298 27.36 9.06 -23.11
C THR A 298 26.01 8.78 -23.76
N ALA A 299 24.96 8.61 -22.93
CA ALA A 299 23.63 8.25 -23.41
C ALA A 299 22.99 9.33 -24.29
N ARG A 300 22.37 8.92 -25.37
CA ARG A 300 21.48 9.77 -26.16
C ARG A 300 20.06 9.64 -25.62
N PRO A 301 19.33 10.74 -25.41
CA PRO A 301 17.93 10.68 -25.03
C PRO A 301 17.10 9.86 -26.04
N HIS A 302 16.11 9.15 -25.53
CA HIS A 302 15.14 8.39 -26.32
C HIS A 302 13.73 8.93 -26.08
N ASP A 303 12.93 9.07 -27.13
CA ASP A 303 11.56 9.57 -27.04
C ASP A 303 10.58 8.52 -26.49
N CYS A 304 9.40 8.98 -26.06
CA CYS A 304 8.30 8.09 -25.67
C CYS A 304 7.73 7.36 -26.89
N VAL A 305 7.68 6.04 -26.83
CA VAL A 305 7.07 5.24 -27.92
C VAL A 305 5.55 5.18 -27.74
N SER A 306 4.83 5.15 -28.87
CA SER A 306 3.38 4.96 -28.90
C SER A 306 3.02 3.50 -28.59
N LEU A 307 2.20 3.28 -27.55
CA LEU A 307 1.85 1.96 -27.05
C LEU A 307 0.32 1.77 -26.99
N PRO A 308 -0.21 0.59 -27.34
CA PRO A 308 -1.61 0.28 -27.12
C PRO A 308 -2.01 0.49 -25.64
N ALA A 309 -3.24 0.90 -25.37
CA ALA A 309 -3.76 1.11 -24.03
C ALA A 309 -3.64 -0.14 -23.12
N SER A 310 -3.71 -1.33 -23.71
CA SER A 310 -3.57 -2.62 -23.02
C SER A 310 -2.11 -3.14 -22.94
N HIS A 311 -1.12 -2.32 -23.35
CA HIS A 311 0.27 -2.75 -23.29
C HIS A 311 0.75 -2.98 -21.85
N PRO A 312 1.40 -4.11 -21.53
CA PRO A 312 1.90 -4.37 -20.17
C PRO A 312 2.88 -3.28 -19.70
N LEU A 313 2.64 -2.75 -18.51
CA LEU A 313 3.50 -1.72 -17.90
C LEU A 313 4.50 -2.34 -16.93
N TYR A 314 4.04 -3.24 -16.06
CA TYR A 314 4.88 -3.88 -15.07
C TYR A 314 4.41 -5.29 -14.73
N VAL A 315 5.32 -6.08 -14.18
CA VAL A 315 5.07 -7.38 -13.56
C VAL A 315 5.36 -7.26 -12.07
N LEU A 316 4.33 -7.40 -11.25
CA LEU A 316 4.45 -7.29 -9.81
C LEU A 316 4.31 -8.67 -9.15
N TYR A 317 5.37 -9.10 -8.47
CA TYR A 317 5.35 -10.32 -7.68
C TYR A 317 4.66 -10.06 -6.35
N THR A 318 3.53 -10.71 -6.13
CA THR A 318 2.85 -10.68 -4.84
C THR A 318 3.59 -11.56 -3.85
N SER A 319 3.51 -11.21 -2.59
CA SER A 319 4.16 -11.99 -1.54
C SER A 319 3.49 -13.35 -1.33
N GLY A 320 2.37 -13.64 -2.03
CA GLY A 320 1.59 -14.90 -1.81
C GLY A 320 1.76 -15.43 -0.41
N THR A 321 2.22 -15.91 0.33
CA THR A 321 2.63 -16.16 1.70
C THR A 321 4.07 -15.74 1.98
N THR A 322 4.75 -15.13 1.02
CA THR A 322 6.20 -14.91 1.06
C THR A 322 6.53 -13.43 1.17
N GLY A 323 6.64 -12.95 2.37
CA GLY A 323 7.44 -11.83 2.81
C GLY A 323 7.31 -10.48 2.13
N ALA A 324 6.79 -9.52 2.85
CA ALA A 324 6.86 -8.13 2.45
C ALA A 324 8.22 -7.51 2.77
N PRO A 325 8.61 -6.52 1.96
CA PRO A 325 9.83 -5.79 2.17
C PRO A 325 9.80 -4.98 3.46
N LYS A 326 10.81 -5.11 4.27
CA LYS A 326 11.08 -4.17 5.34
C LYS A 326 11.67 -2.90 4.74
N GLY A 327 10.78 -1.95 4.40
CA GLY A 327 11.24 -0.59 4.32
C GLY A 327 11.40 -0.09 5.75
N LYS A 328 12.59 0.22 6.18
CA LYS A 328 12.78 1.06 7.35
C LYS A 328 13.39 2.37 6.91
N PRO A 329 13.32 3.36 7.70
CA PRO A 329 13.18 3.35 9.15
C PRO A 329 12.07 4.26 9.66
N VAL A 330 11.04 3.68 10.17
CA VAL A 330 10.28 4.35 11.18
C VAL A 330 11.22 4.52 12.37
N GLY A 331 11.50 5.75 12.77
CA GLY A 331 12.40 6.05 13.88
C GLY A 331 13.88 6.24 13.55
N THR A 332 14.25 6.57 12.31
CA THR A 332 15.61 7.02 12.00
C THR A 332 15.57 8.48 11.51
N PRO A 333 16.29 9.40 12.17
CA PRO A 333 17.05 9.20 13.41
C PRO A 333 16.18 8.93 14.64
N ASP A 334 14.91 9.37 14.63
CA ASP A 334 13.92 9.24 15.69
C ASP A 334 12.48 9.21 15.13
N ALA A 335 11.47 9.16 16.01
CA ALA A 335 10.05 9.19 15.66
C ALA A 335 9.60 10.47 14.92
N GLY A 336 10.37 11.56 15.03
CA GLY A 336 10.08 12.83 14.37
C GLY A 336 10.40 12.86 12.88
N ALA A 337 11.10 11.86 12.34
CA ALA A 337 11.56 11.88 10.95
C ALA A 337 10.43 12.10 9.93
N PHE A 338 9.27 11.47 10.12
CA PHE A 338 8.11 11.67 9.25
C PHE A 338 7.52 13.07 9.39
N PHE A 339 7.38 13.56 10.63
CA PHE A 339 6.87 14.90 10.91
C PHE A 339 7.78 15.97 10.31
N ARG A 340 9.10 15.80 10.44
CA ARG A 340 10.11 16.68 9.83
C ARG A 340 9.93 16.77 8.31
N VAL A 341 9.87 15.63 7.63
CA VAL A 341 9.69 15.58 6.17
C VAL A 341 8.40 16.27 5.74
N LEU A 342 7.30 16.00 6.42
CA LEU A 342 5.99 16.61 6.13
C LEU A 342 6.02 18.14 6.32
N SER A 343 6.67 18.59 7.39
CA SER A 343 6.80 20.01 7.73
C SER A 343 7.74 20.75 6.78
N GLU A 344 8.97 20.27 6.63
CA GLU A 344 10.01 20.94 5.82
C GLU A 344 9.61 21.04 4.34
N HIS A 345 9.01 19.98 3.79
CA HIS A 345 8.62 19.96 2.38
C HIS A 345 7.18 20.42 2.14
N GLY A 346 6.48 20.86 3.18
CA GLY A 346 5.11 21.39 3.08
C GLY A 346 4.14 20.39 2.44
N CYS A 347 4.23 19.12 2.82
CA CYS A 347 3.41 18.06 2.26
C CYS A 347 1.93 18.27 2.56
N SER A 348 1.09 18.14 1.54
CA SER A 348 -0.37 18.29 1.68
C SER A 348 -1.07 16.99 2.05
N SER A 349 -0.47 15.83 1.78
CA SER A 349 -1.00 14.51 2.10
C SER A 349 0.13 13.56 2.45
N MET A 350 -0.14 12.62 3.34
CA MET A 350 0.75 11.51 3.65
C MET A 350 0.04 10.19 3.32
N PHE A 351 0.76 9.26 2.72
CA PHE A 351 0.32 7.89 2.50
C PHE A 351 1.29 6.93 3.18
N THR A 352 0.77 6.05 4.05
CA THR A 352 1.60 5.09 4.78
C THR A 352 0.80 3.84 5.20
N ALA A 353 1.43 2.95 5.97
CA ALA A 353 0.78 1.78 6.53
C ALA A 353 0.56 1.93 8.04
N PRO A 354 -0.47 1.29 8.62
CA PRO A 354 -0.71 1.25 10.06
C PRO A 354 0.51 0.79 10.87
N THR A 355 1.28 -0.18 10.38
CA THR A 355 2.54 -0.62 11.00
C THR A 355 3.54 0.52 11.20
N ALA A 356 3.65 1.44 10.22
CA ALA A 356 4.54 2.59 10.35
C ALA A 356 4.05 3.54 11.44
N ILE A 357 2.75 3.79 11.50
CA ILE A 357 2.14 4.65 12.54
C ILE A 357 2.32 4.03 13.93
N ARG A 358 2.08 2.71 14.08
CA ARG A 358 2.32 2.01 15.36
C ARG A 358 3.77 2.14 15.83
N ALA A 359 4.72 2.02 14.92
CA ALA A 359 6.13 2.13 15.28
C ALA A 359 6.56 3.56 15.65
N ILE A 360 5.96 4.59 15.03
CA ILE A 360 6.14 5.99 15.46
C ILE A 360 5.54 6.16 16.86
N ARG A 361 4.30 5.71 17.08
CA ARG A 361 3.60 5.78 18.36
C ARG A 361 4.38 5.12 19.49
N GLN A 362 5.00 3.96 19.27
CA GLN A 362 5.81 3.28 20.28
C GLN A 362 6.98 4.13 20.79
N GLN A 363 7.56 4.98 19.93
CA GLN A 363 8.69 5.82 20.27
C GLN A 363 8.27 7.22 20.76
N ASP A 364 7.08 7.69 20.38
CA ASP A 364 6.54 9.01 20.70
C ASP A 364 5.07 8.92 21.14
N THR A 365 4.79 8.15 22.18
CA THR A 365 3.42 7.88 22.66
C THR A 365 2.63 9.16 22.93
N ASN A 366 3.29 10.17 23.49
CA ASN A 366 2.70 11.46 23.88
C ASN A 366 2.81 12.51 22.78
N SER A 367 3.30 12.15 21.59
CA SER A 367 3.50 13.06 20.45
C SER A 367 4.40 14.26 20.73
N ALA A 368 5.30 14.16 21.71
CA ALA A 368 6.18 15.24 22.12
C ALA A 368 7.25 15.57 21.07
N ILE A 369 7.76 14.55 20.36
CA ILE A 369 8.72 14.72 19.27
C ILE A 369 7.98 15.26 18.03
N GLY A 370 6.84 14.67 17.68
CA GLY A 370 6.03 15.10 16.55
C GLY A 370 5.57 16.56 16.65
N ALA A 371 5.21 17.02 17.86
CA ALA A 371 4.76 18.39 18.11
C ALA A 371 5.82 19.47 17.82
N GLN A 372 7.09 19.12 17.69
CA GLN A 372 8.17 20.05 17.33
C GLN A 372 8.10 20.49 15.85
N TYR A 373 7.33 19.78 15.02
CA TYR A 373 7.26 20.02 13.58
C TYR A 373 5.85 20.51 13.20
N PRO A 374 5.66 21.80 12.84
CA PRO A 374 4.34 22.34 12.47
C PRO A 374 3.88 21.76 11.12
N LEU A 375 2.75 21.06 11.10
CA LEU A 375 2.17 20.44 9.91
C LEU A 375 1.15 21.35 9.21
N THR A 376 1.49 22.61 8.99
CA THR A 376 0.56 23.67 8.53
C THR A 376 -0.07 23.40 7.16
N ARG A 377 0.55 22.58 6.32
CA ARG A 377 0.06 22.27 4.97
C ARG A 377 -0.56 20.87 4.84
N LEU A 378 -0.38 20.01 5.82
CA LEU A 378 -0.95 18.68 5.80
C LEU A 378 -2.47 18.78 5.90
N LYS A 379 -3.20 18.06 5.05
CA LYS A 379 -4.67 18.04 4.98
C LYS A 379 -5.24 16.66 5.31
N SER A 380 -4.50 15.60 5.05
CA SER A 380 -4.97 14.22 5.22
C SER A 380 -3.82 13.24 5.35
N LEU A 381 -4.07 12.18 6.10
CA LEU A 381 -3.25 10.98 6.21
C LEU A 381 -4.04 9.80 5.65
N PHE A 382 -3.49 9.11 4.65
CA PHE A 382 -4.09 7.91 4.09
C PHE A 382 -3.34 6.66 4.57
N LEU A 383 -4.10 5.65 4.98
CA LEU A 383 -3.59 4.36 5.42
C LEU A 383 -4.03 3.25 4.47
N ALA A 384 -3.17 2.25 4.27
CA ALA A 384 -3.49 1.03 3.54
C ALA A 384 -2.54 -0.12 3.86
N GLY A 385 -2.91 -1.32 3.42
CA GLY A 385 -2.07 -2.52 3.46
C GLY A 385 -2.40 -3.49 4.58
N GLU A 386 -3.04 -3.01 5.64
CA GLU A 386 -3.58 -3.79 6.75
C GLU A 386 -4.64 -2.98 7.49
N ARG A 387 -5.51 -3.63 8.24
CA ARG A 387 -6.51 -2.94 9.06
C ARG A 387 -5.82 -2.09 10.13
N CYS A 388 -6.28 -0.85 10.28
CA CYS A 388 -5.83 0.04 11.33
C CYS A 388 -6.67 -0.17 12.59
N ASP A 389 -6.03 -0.52 13.70
CA ASP A 389 -6.71 -0.60 14.99
C ASP A 389 -7.14 0.79 15.48
N VAL A 390 -8.24 0.83 16.25
CA VAL A 390 -8.89 2.07 16.69
C VAL A 390 -7.95 2.95 17.52
N GLU A 391 -7.10 2.34 18.32
CA GLU A 391 -6.17 3.06 19.19
C GLU A 391 -5.07 3.77 18.38
N THR A 392 -4.49 3.08 17.41
CA THR A 392 -3.52 3.64 16.47
C THR A 392 -4.15 4.74 15.61
N LEU A 393 -5.39 4.53 15.13
CA LEU A 393 -6.15 5.52 14.39
C LEU A 393 -6.36 6.81 15.20
N ASN A 394 -6.81 6.68 16.44
CA ASN A 394 -7.07 7.82 17.32
C ASN A 394 -5.78 8.56 17.70
N TRP A 395 -4.71 7.83 17.95
CA TRP A 395 -3.40 8.44 18.16
C TRP A 395 -2.95 9.23 16.93
N ALA A 396 -3.05 8.65 15.73
CA ALA A 396 -2.66 9.32 14.49
C ALA A 396 -3.48 10.60 14.25
N LYS A 397 -4.81 10.56 14.45
CA LYS A 397 -5.67 11.76 14.34
C LYS A 397 -5.20 12.88 15.26
N ARG A 398 -4.88 12.57 16.52
CA ARG A 398 -4.38 13.58 17.48
C ARG A 398 -2.99 14.09 17.12
N SER A 399 -2.07 13.20 16.77
CA SER A 399 -0.65 13.55 16.56
C SER A 399 -0.39 14.31 15.27
N PHE A 400 -1.11 13.96 14.20
CA PHE A 400 -0.97 14.66 12.91
C PHE A 400 -1.96 15.82 12.73
N GLY A 401 -3.00 15.90 13.57
CA GLY A 401 -3.99 17.00 13.53
C GLY A 401 -4.86 17.03 12.27
N VAL A 402 -4.97 15.92 11.54
CA VAL A 402 -5.71 15.82 10.27
C VAL A 402 -6.57 14.57 10.21
N PRO A 403 -7.57 14.51 9.31
CA PRO A 403 -8.31 13.28 9.02
C PRO A 403 -7.36 12.14 8.65
N VAL A 404 -7.59 10.98 9.26
CA VAL A 404 -6.90 9.72 8.95
C VAL A 404 -7.89 8.81 8.24
N LEU A 405 -7.58 8.49 6.99
CA LEU A 405 -8.50 7.89 6.04
C LEU A 405 -7.94 6.53 5.61
N ASP A 406 -8.67 5.48 5.91
CA ASP A 406 -8.30 4.13 5.48
C ASP A 406 -8.86 3.84 4.09
N HIS A 407 -8.19 2.97 3.35
CA HIS A 407 -8.66 2.45 2.08
C HIS A 407 -8.07 1.07 1.81
N TRP A 408 -8.74 0.29 1.00
CA TRP A 408 -8.37 -1.08 0.73
C TRP A 408 -8.17 -1.32 -0.76
N TRP A 409 -7.16 -2.10 -1.07
CA TRP A 409 -6.80 -2.51 -2.42
C TRP A 409 -5.98 -3.80 -2.41
N GLN A 410 -5.86 -4.39 -3.57
CA GLN A 410 -5.03 -5.56 -3.81
C GLN A 410 -4.04 -5.26 -4.94
N THR A 411 -3.00 -6.06 -5.07
CA THR A 411 -2.05 -5.95 -6.19
C THR A 411 -2.78 -6.07 -7.52
N GLU A 412 -3.72 -6.99 -7.58
CA GLU A 412 -4.52 -7.34 -8.73
C GLU A 412 -5.49 -6.22 -9.14
N SER A 413 -5.91 -5.39 -8.24
CA SER A 413 -6.79 -4.26 -8.57
C SER A 413 -6.06 -3.07 -9.21
N GLY A 414 -4.74 -2.97 -9.03
CA GLY A 414 -3.93 -1.86 -9.54
C GLY A 414 -4.20 -0.50 -8.89
N SER A 415 -5.35 -0.34 -8.25
CA SER A 415 -5.78 0.89 -7.56
C SER A 415 -6.67 0.53 -6.36
N ALA A 416 -7.07 1.54 -5.58
CA ALA A 416 -7.99 1.36 -4.46
C ALA A 416 -9.34 0.81 -4.95
N ILE A 417 -9.80 -0.30 -4.35
CA ILE A 417 -11.15 -0.85 -4.55
C ILE A 417 -12.12 -0.04 -3.70
N THR A 418 -11.72 0.30 -2.47
CA THR A 418 -12.49 1.19 -1.59
C THR A 418 -11.63 2.34 -1.09
N SER A 419 -12.26 3.49 -0.87
CA SER A 419 -11.62 4.70 -0.36
C SER A 419 -12.65 5.58 0.33
N SER A 420 -12.19 6.55 1.11
CA SER A 420 -13.08 7.56 1.69
C SER A 420 -13.72 8.49 0.67
N CYS A 421 -13.24 8.54 -0.58
CA CYS A 421 -13.78 9.34 -1.69
C CYS A 421 -14.12 10.81 -1.31
N ILE A 422 -13.27 11.43 -0.49
CA ILE A 422 -13.49 12.80 0.04
C ILE A 422 -13.59 13.86 -1.06
N GLY A 423 -12.94 13.64 -2.20
CA GLY A 423 -13.03 14.51 -3.37
C GLY A 423 -14.42 14.51 -4.03
N LEU A 424 -15.26 13.55 -3.69
CA LEU A 424 -16.65 13.43 -4.13
C LEU A 424 -17.66 13.81 -3.01
N GLY A 425 -17.19 14.44 -1.93
CA GLY A 425 -18.02 14.99 -0.87
C GLY A 425 -18.32 14.06 0.30
N ASN A 426 -17.69 12.88 0.37
CA ASN A 426 -17.85 11.99 1.53
C ASN A 426 -17.18 12.56 2.79
N SER A 427 -17.62 12.08 3.96
CA SER A 427 -17.18 12.54 5.27
C SER A 427 -15.66 12.42 5.47
N LEU A 428 -15.09 13.45 6.11
CA LEU A 428 -13.70 13.45 6.60
C LEU A 428 -13.52 12.67 7.91
N SER A 429 -14.63 12.25 8.53
CA SER A 429 -14.65 11.51 9.79
C SER A 429 -15.46 10.21 9.66
N PRO A 430 -15.00 9.27 8.81
CA PRO A 430 -15.68 7.99 8.67
C PRO A 430 -15.62 7.17 9.97
N PRO A 431 -16.51 6.17 10.16
CA PRO A 431 -16.46 5.27 11.30
C PRO A 431 -15.09 4.61 11.47
N ALA A 432 -14.72 4.25 12.69
CA ALA A 432 -13.46 3.58 12.95
C ALA A 432 -13.49 2.12 12.45
N GLY A 433 -12.36 1.64 11.93
CA GLY A 433 -12.18 0.25 11.48
C GLY A 433 -12.75 -0.08 10.11
N GLN A 434 -13.36 0.89 9.43
CA GLN A 434 -13.80 0.75 8.04
C GLN A 434 -12.62 0.93 7.05
N ALA A 435 -12.78 0.46 5.82
CA ALA A 435 -11.80 0.54 4.75
C ALA A 435 -12.25 1.44 3.57
N GLY A 436 -13.22 2.33 3.79
CA GLY A 436 -13.80 3.22 2.78
C GLY A 436 -15.10 2.69 2.17
N LYS A 437 -15.60 3.45 1.20
CA LYS A 437 -16.70 3.05 0.32
C LYS A 437 -16.15 2.58 -1.02
N PRO A 438 -16.87 1.75 -1.78
CA PRO A 438 -16.46 1.37 -3.12
C PRO A 438 -16.11 2.58 -3.98
N VAL A 439 -14.96 2.55 -4.62
CA VAL A 439 -14.58 3.61 -5.59
C VAL A 439 -15.46 3.45 -6.83
N PRO A 440 -15.96 4.54 -7.45
CA PRO A 440 -16.70 4.43 -8.70
C PRO A 440 -15.96 3.58 -9.74
N GLY A 441 -16.66 2.55 -10.26
CA GLY A 441 -16.08 1.51 -11.14
C GLY A 441 -15.82 0.18 -10.44
N TYR A 442 -15.78 0.12 -9.10
CA TYR A 442 -15.70 -1.12 -8.34
C TYR A 442 -17.06 -1.42 -7.68
N ASN A 443 -17.81 -2.39 -8.24
CA ASN A 443 -19.08 -2.83 -7.69
C ASN A 443 -18.83 -3.94 -6.67
N VAL A 444 -18.53 -3.58 -5.44
CA VAL A 444 -18.25 -4.50 -4.33
C VAL A 444 -19.54 -5.01 -3.75
N ILE A 445 -19.68 -6.33 -3.63
CA ILE A 445 -20.79 -7.00 -2.95
C ILE A 445 -20.24 -8.14 -2.09
N ASP A 446 -21.03 -8.60 -1.14
CA ASP A 446 -20.72 -9.77 -0.34
C ASP A 446 -21.48 -11.02 -0.83
N ASP A 447 -21.34 -12.14 -0.15
CA ASP A 447 -21.64 -13.51 -0.57
C ASP A 447 -23.12 -13.73 -1.02
N ASP A 448 -23.30 -14.66 -1.95
CA ASP A 448 -24.56 -15.19 -2.51
C ASP A 448 -25.21 -14.41 -3.66
N MET A 449 -24.50 -13.46 -4.29
CA MET A 449 -25.02 -12.68 -5.43
C MET A 449 -26.31 -11.88 -5.12
N GLN A 450 -26.69 -11.83 -3.85
CA GLN A 450 -27.76 -10.99 -3.32
C GLN A 450 -27.14 -10.01 -2.33
N GLU A 451 -27.71 -8.82 -2.24
CA GLU A 451 -27.32 -7.86 -1.21
C GLU A 451 -27.53 -8.49 0.15
N VAL A 452 -26.45 -8.84 0.83
CA VAL A 452 -26.51 -9.42 2.18
C VAL A 452 -27.00 -8.35 3.16
N THR A 453 -27.71 -8.78 4.20
CA THR A 453 -28.14 -7.90 5.28
C THR A 453 -26.91 -7.14 5.83
N PRO A 454 -26.97 -5.79 6.00
CA PRO A 454 -25.86 -5.03 6.53
C PRO A 454 -25.27 -5.67 7.78
N ARG A 455 -23.92 -5.60 7.91
CA ARG A 455 -23.11 -6.20 9.00
C ARG A 455 -23.09 -7.72 9.05
N THR A 456 -23.50 -8.39 7.98
CA THR A 456 -23.34 -9.85 7.87
C THR A 456 -22.01 -10.20 7.20
N LEU A 457 -21.20 -11.03 7.87
CA LEU A 457 -19.89 -11.45 7.35
C LEU A 457 -20.03 -12.35 6.13
N GLY A 458 -19.55 -11.90 4.98
CA GLY A 458 -19.54 -12.61 3.71
C GLY A 458 -18.18 -12.61 3.02
N ASN A 459 -18.06 -13.25 1.86
CA ASN A 459 -16.91 -13.06 0.97
C ASN A 459 -17.08 -11.74 0.23
N ILE A 460 -16.01 -11.00 0.09
CA ILE A 460 -16.00 -9.75 -0.67
C ILE A 460 -15.68 -10.07 -2.13
N VAL A 461 -16.59 -9.76 -3.02
CA VAL A 461 -16.43 -9.97 -4.46
C VAL A 461 -16.70 -8.68 -5.23
N VAL A 462 -16.12 -8.56 -6.43
CA VAL A 462 -16.30 -7.38 -7.29
C VAL A 462 -16.98 -7.81 -8.57
N ARG A 463 -18.13 -7.21 -8.90
CA ARG A 463 -18.87 -7.50 -10.12
C ARG A 463 -18.06 -7.10 -11.35
N LEU A 464 -18.07 -7.95 -12.37
CA LEU A 464 -17.43 -7.69 -13.66
C LEU A 464 -18.26 -6.72 -14.52
N PRO A 465 -17.62 -5.99 -15.42
CA PRO A 465 -16.18 -5.98 -15.70
C PRO A 465 -15.38 -5.21 -14.65
N LEU A 466 -14.12 -5.59 -14.44
CA LEU A 466 -13.20 -4.81 -13.63
C LEU A 466 -12.86 -3.49 -14.35
N PRO A 467 -12.61 -2.39 -13.62
CA PRO A 467 -12.28 -1.10 -14.22
C PRO A 467 -10.92 -1.11 -14.94
N PRO A 468 -10.67 -0.14 -15.85
CA PRO A 468 -9.36 -0.01 -16.49
C PRO A 468 -8.25 0.18 -15.44
N GLY A 469 -7.11 -0.49 -15.63
CA GLY A 469 -5.98 -0.48 -14.70
C GLY A 469 -5.94 -1.68 -13.75
N ALA A 470 -7.00 -2.49 -13.65
CA ALA A 470 -6.94 -3.79 -12.98
C ALA A 470 -5.99 -4.75 -13.74
N ALA A 471 -5.47 -5.76 -13.03
CA ALA A 471 -4.59 -6.76 -13.63
C ALA A 471 -5.26 -7.47 -14.80
N LEU A 472 -4.50 -7.58 -15.90
CA LEU A 472 -4.99 -8.22 -17.11
C LEU A 472 -4.76 -9.74 -17.09
N SER A 473 -3.76 -10.21 -16.34
CA SER A 473 -3.39 -11.62 -16.27
C SER A 473 -2.34 -11.84 -15.18
N LEU A 474 -2.12 -13.09 -14.79
CA LEU A 474 -0.85 -13.53 -14.22
C LEU A 474 0.20 -13.60 -15.34
N TRP A 475 1.43 -13.26 -15.03
CA TRP A 475 2.52 -13.27 -15.99
C TRP A 475 2.69 -14.66 -16.62
N GLN A 476 2.50 -14.75 -17.94
CA GLN A 476 2.58 -15.97 -18.74
C GLN A 476 1.57 -17.08 -18.34
N ASN A 477 0.53 -16.78 -17.53
CA ASN A 477 -0.45 -17.79 -17.12
C ASN A 477 -1.86 -17.22 -16.91
N GLN A 478 -2.54 -16.90 -18.01
CA GLN A 478 -3.90 -16.34 -18.01
C GLN A 478 -4.93 -17.35 -17.50
N GLU A 479 -4.76 -18.63 -17.81
CA GLU A 479 -5.69 -19.68 -17.38
C GLU A 479 -5.69 -19.82 -15.85
N LEU A 480 -4.52 -19.81 -15.23
CA LEU A 480 -4.42 -19.83 -13.77
C LEU A 480 -5.05 -18.58 -13.14
N PHE A 481 -4.91 -17.40 -13.78
CA PHE A 481 -5.58 -16.19 -13.31
C PHE A 481 -7.10 -16.33 -13.31
N LYS A 482 -7.64 -16.89 -14.40
CA LYS A 482 -9.07 -17.18 -14.52
C LYS A 482 -9.55 -18.20 -13.50
N GLU A 483 -8.80 -19.28 -13.33
CA GLU A 483 -9.10 -20.34 -12.35
C GLU A 483 -9.16 -19.79 -10.91
N LEU A 484 -8.14 -19.03 -10.49
CA LEU A 484 -8.01 -18.55 -9.12
C LEU A 484 -9.04 -17.49 -8.74
N TYR A 485 -9.35 -16.56 -9.65
CA TYR A 485 -10.08 -15.35 -9.28
C TYR A 485 -11.51 -15.27 -9.84
N PHE A 486 -11.90 -16.12 -10.83
CA PHE A 486 -13.18 -15.95 -11.52
C PHE A 486 -14.03 -17.22 -11.59
N THR A 487 -13.54 -18.35 -11.08
CA THR A 487 -14.25 -19.63 -11.18
C THR A 487 -15.22 -19.84 -10.03
N LYS A 488 -14.84 -19.43 -8.83
CA LYS A 488 -15.62 -19.66 -7.60
C LYS A 488 -16.93 -18.87 -7.60
N PHE A 489 -16.92 -17.64 -8.12
CA PHE A 489 -18.08 -16.76 -8.21
C PHE A 489 -18.27 -16.30 -9.66
N PRO A 490 -19.06 -17.02 -10.49
CA PRO A 490 -19.28 -16.65 -11.89
C PRO A 490 -19.86 -15.23 -12.03
N GLY A 491 -19.22 -14.39 -12.87
CA GLY A 491 -19.61 -12.99 -13.05
C GLY A 491 -18.97 -12.03 -12.06
N PHE A 492 -18.09 -12.52 -11.18
CA PHE A 492 -17.40 -11.71 -10.17
C PHE A 492 -15.92 -12.05 -10.10
N TYR A 493 -15.14 -11.09 -9.64
CA TYR A 493 -13.78 -11.25 -9.22
C TYR A 493 -13.76 -11.61 -7.72
N ASP A 494 -13.19 -12.74 -7.35
CA ASP A 494 -13.00 -13.16 -5.95
C ASP A 494 -11.79 -12.44 -5.37
N THR A 495 -12.03 -11.56 -4.40
CA THR A 495 -10.94 -10.86 -3.70
C THR A 495 -10.21 -11.75 -2.70
N MET A 496 -10.75 -12.93 -2.41
CA MET A 496 -10.26 -13.82 -1.36
C MET A 496 -10.21 -13.15 0.03
N ASP A 497 -10.94 -12.06 0.22
CA ASP A 497 -11.13 -11.38 1.50
C ASP A 497 -12.57 -11.57 1.99
N ALA A 498 -12.74 -11.58 3.32
CA ALA A 498 -14.04 -11.64 3.97
C ALA A 498 -14.29 -10.37 4.79
N GLY A 499 -15.52 -9.91 4.77
CA GLY A 499 -15.91 -8.67 5.43
C GLY A 499 -17.41 -8.44 5.38
N TYR A 500 -17.82 -7.22 5.63
CA TYR A 500 -19.23 -6.80 5.53
C TYR A 500 -19.31 -5.33 5.14
N VAL A 501 -20.48 -4.95 4.63
CA VAL A 501 -20.84 -3.54 4.38
C VAL A 501 -21.83 -3.11 5.45
N ASP A 502 -21.70 -1.89 5.98
CA ASP A 502 -22.66 -1.33 6.93
C ASP A 502 -23.82 -0.60 6.23
N GLU A 503 -24.75 -0.07 7.03
CA GLU A 503 -25.96 0.63 6.55
C GLU A 503 -25.63 1.93 5.79
N GLU A 504 -24.43 2.48 5.98
CA GLU A 504 -23.96 3.69 5.30
C GLU A 504 -23.13 3.37 4.04
N GLY A 505 -22.90 2.09 3.74
CA GLY A 505 -22.13 1.61 2.60
C GLY A 505 -20.61 1.59 2.83
N PHE A 506 -20.14 1.66 4.08
CA PHE A 506 -18.72 1.47 4.40
C PHE A 506 -18.37 -0.01 4.46
N LEU A 507 -17.27 -0.38 3.82
CA LEU A 507 -16.73 -1.73 3.82
C LEU A 507 -15.82 -1.94 5.04
N TYR A 508 -15.98 -3.09 5.69
CA TYR A 508 -15.13 -3.56 6.77
C TYR A 508 -14.46 -4.87 6.34
N ILE A 509 -13.16 -4.82 6.11
CA ILE A 509 -12.36 -6.03 5.81
C ILE A 509 -11.98 -6.68 7.13
N MET A 510 -12.44 -7.91 7.34
CA MET A 510 -12.30 -8.60 8.61
C MET A 510 -11.18 -9.64 8.60
N SER A 511 -11.02 -10.38 7.50
CA SER A 511 -9.98 -11.42 7.35
C SER A 511 -9.85 -11.84 5.89
N ARG A 512 -8.90 -12.75 5.62
CA ARG A 512 -8.94 -13.53 4.37
C ARG A 512 -10.11 -14.52 4.43
N SER A 513 -10.67 -14.89 3.29
CA SER A 513 -11.76 -15.87 3.23
C SER A 513 -11.36 -17.25 3.78
N ASP A 514 -10.08 -17.62 3.63
CA ASP A 514 -9.50 -18.84 4.17
C ASP A 514 -9.17 -18.77 5.68
N ASP A 515 -9.14 -17.57 6.25
CA ASP A 515 -8.95 -17.32 7.69
C ASP A 515 -10.29 -17.23 8.47
N VAL A 516 -11.43 -17.38 7.80
CA VAL A 516 -12.75 -17.42 8.46
C VAL A 516 -12.93 -18.75 9.18
N ILE A 517 -13.26 -18.70 10.46
CA ILE A 517 -13.47 -19.88 11.30
C ILE A 517 -14.96 -20.20 11.35
N ASN A 518 -15.35 -21.36 10.86
CA ASN A 518 -16.74 -21.79 10.84
C ASN A 518 -17.06 -22.62 12.08
N VAL A 519 -17.75 -22.03 13.05
CA VAL A 519 -18.11 -22.65 14.34
C VAL A 519 -19.59 -22.99 14.33
N ALA A 520 -19.93 -24.25 14.16
CA ALA A 520 -21.33 -24.75 14.16
C ALA A 520 -22.25 -23.93 13.22
N GLY A 521 -21.75 -23.58 12.02
CA GLY A 521 -22.48 -22.78 11.02
C GLY A 521 -22.32 -21.26 11.17
N HIS A 522 -21.71 -20.76 12.24
CA HIS A 522 -21.41 -19.34 12.40
C HIS A 522 -20.02 -19.01 11.85
N ARG A 523 -19.97 -18.07 10.93
CA ARG A 523 -18.71 -17.57 10.32
C ARG A 523 -18.11 -16.52 11.24
N LEU A 524 -16.94 -16.79 11.80
CA LEU A 524 -16.23 -15.90 12.70
C LEU A 524 -14.93 -15.43 12.06
N SER A 525 -14.66 -14.14 12.15
CA SER A 525 -13.39 -13.56 11.71
C SER A 525 -12.28 -13.87 12.71
N ALA A 526 -11.19 -14.47 12.25
CA ALA A 526 -9.97 -14.63 13.05
C ALA A 526 -9.47 -13.27 13.55
N GLY A 527 -9.49 -12.24 12.71
CA GLY A 527 -9.07 -10.90 13.07
C GLY A 527 -9.92 -10.25 14.18
N ALA A 528 -11.25 -10.46 14.19
CA ALA A 528 -12.11 -9.95 15.26
C ALA A 528 -11.83 -10.64 16.61
N LEU A 529 -11.53 -11.93 16.57
CA LEU A 529 -11.12 -12.68 17.76
C LEU A 529 -9.77 -12.21 18.29
N GLU A 530 -8.80 -11.98 17.40
CA GLU A 530 -7.48 -11.42 17.72
C GLU A 530 -7.59 -10.03 18.35
N GLU A 531 -8.40 -9.14 17.79
CA GLU A 531 -8.64 -7.82 18.36
C GLU A 531 -9.19 -7.90 19.78
N SER A 532 -10.15 -8.79 19.99
CA SER A 532 -10.73 -9.02 21.31
C SER A 532 -9.67 -9.50 22.32
N VAL A 533 -8.82 -10.45 21.92
CA VAL A 533 -7.73 -10.97 22.78
C VAL A 533 -6.69 -9.89 23.05
N LEU A 534 -6.36 -9.06 22.08
CA LEU A 534 -5.38 -7.97 22.19
C LEU A 534 -5.84 -6.79 23.09
N LEU A 535 -7.12 -6.72 23.45
CA LEU A 535 -7.59 -5.79 24.48
C LEU A 535 -7.06 -6.17 25.87
N HIS A 536 -6.61 -7.41 26.07
CA HIS A 536 -6.03 -7.83 27.35
C HIS A 536 -4.63 -7.22 27.52
N PRO A 537 -4.36 -6.45 28.60
CA PRO A 537 -3.11 -5.68 28.75
C PRO A 537 -1.85 -6.56 28.88
N GLY A 538 -2.01 -7.83 29.17
CA GLY A 538 -0.94 -8.81 29.28
C GLY A 538 -0.54 -9.45 27.96
N VAL A 539 -1.29 -9.24 26.87
CA VAL A 539 -1.01 -9.82 25.56
C VAL A 539 -0.24 -8.84 24.69
N VAL A 540 0.88 -9.29 24.14
CA VAL A 540 1.71 -8.50 23.21
C VAL A 540 1.34 -8.77 21.78
N ASP A 541 0.98 -10.03 21.49
CA ASP A 541 0.73 -10.50 20.13
C ASP A 541 -0.20 -11.71 20.16
N CYS A 542 -1.01 -11.86 19.10
CA CYS A 542 -1.98 -12.94 19.02
C CYS A 542 -2.21 -13.35 17.57
N ALA A 543 -2.37 -14.66 17.36
CA ALA A 543 -2.90 -15.23 16.14
C ALA A 543 -4.00 -16.22 16.46
N VAL A 544 -5.14 -16.11 15.78
CA VAL A 544 -6.25 -17.05 15.96
C VAL A 544 -6.43 -17.87 14.69
N VAL A 545 -6.55 -19.19 14.84
CA VAL A 545 -6.76 -20.14 13.74
C VAL A 545 -7.88 -21.12 14.09
N GLY A 546 -8.48 -21.71 13.07
CA GLY A 546 -9.48 -22.78 13.23
C GLY A 546 -8.82 -24.11 13.63
N LEU A 547 -9.16 -24.65 14.77
CA LEU A 547 -8.84 -26.02 15.16
C LEU A 547 -10.03 -26.92 14.84
N GLU A 548 -9.80 -28.01 14.14
CA GLU A 548 -10.86 -28.99 13.81
C GLU A 548 -11.53 -29.55 15.05
N ASP A 549 -12.85 -29.60 15.03
CA ASP A 549 -13.70 -30.12 16.09
C ASP A 549 -14.78 -31.03 15.48
N SER A 550 -14.91 -32.24 16.00
CA SER A 550 -15.81 -33.28 15.46
C SER A 550 -17.29 -32.91 15.53
N VAL A 551 -17.68 -31.97 16.39
CA VAL A 551 -19.09 -31.57 16.60
C VAL A 551 -19.40 -30.22 15.94
N LYS A 552 -18.45 -29.29 16.01
CA LYS A 552 -18.67 -27.89 15.59
C LYS A 552 -18.02 -27.53 14.25
N GLY A 553 -17.37 -28.48 13.61
CA GLY A 553 -16.54 -28.26 12.42
C GLY A 553 -15.19 -27.66 12.79
N HIS A 554 -15.18 -26.41 13.27
CA HIS A 554 -13.99 -25.78 13.84
C HIS A 554 -14.30 -25.08 15.17
N VAL A 555 -13.26 -24.88 15.98
CA VAL A 555 -13.29 -23.99 17.14
C VAL A 555 -12.06 -23.09 17.10
N PRO A 556 -12.15 -21.83 17.56
CA PRO A 556 -11.00 -20.95 17.59
C PRO A 556 -9.94 -21.43 18.56
N LEU A 557 -8.69 -21.43 18.11
CA LEU A 557 -7.49 -21.61 18.90
C LEU A 557 -6.65 -20.34 18.80
N ALA A 558 -6.39 -19.67 19.91
CA ALA A 558 -5.48 -18.54 19.96
C ALA A 558 -4.07 -18.99 20.36
N LEU A 559 -3.08 -18.49 19.61
CA LEU A 559 -1.68 -18.56 19.96
C LEU A 559 -1.27 -17.16 20.43
N CYS A 560 -0.93 -17.01 21.71
CA CYS A 560 -0.71 -15.73 22.35
C CYS A 560 0.71 -15.59 22.87
N VAL A 561 1.30 -14.42 22.65
CA VAL A 561 2.56 -14.00 23.25
C VAL A 561 2.26 -13.05 24.39
N LEU A 562 2.70 -13.40 25.60
CA LEU A 562 2.49 -12.59 26.79
C LEU A 562 3.67 -11.64 27.05
N ARG A 563 3.40 -10.59 27.81
CA ARG A 563 4.43 -9.68 28.34
C ARG A 563 5.32 -10.42 29.33
N ASN A 564 6.63 -10.15 29.28
CA ASN A 564 7.61 -10.76 30.18
C ASN A 564 7.51 -10.26 31.64
N ASP A 565 6.88 -9.10 31.86
CA ASP A 565 6.76 -8.45 33.16
C ASP A 565 5.43 -8.77 33.91
N LEU A 566 4.66 -9.73 33.41
CA LEU A 566 3.39 -10.14 34.00
C LEU A 566 3.57 -10.81 35.37
N LYS A 567 2.85 -10.28 36.35
CA LYS A 567 2.82 -10.83 37.72
C LYS A 567 1.74 -11.90 37.92
N LYS A 568 0.84 -12.11 36.96
CA LYS A 568 -0.26 -13.07 36.99
C LYS A 568 0.17 -14.44 36.47
N SER A 569 -0.49 -15.50 36.92
CA SER A 569 -0.28 -16.83 36.35
C SER A 569 -0.81 -16.89 34.89
N GLN A 570 -0.17 -17.70 34.04
CA GLN A 570 -0.64 -17.90 32.68
C GLN A 570 -2.08 -18.41 32.63
N GLY A 571 -2.47 -19.30 33.57
CA GLY A 571 -3.82 -19.83 33.66
C GLY A 571 -4.89 -18.78 33.98
N ASP A 572 -4.57 -17.76 34.76
CA ASP A 572 -5.50 -16.67 35.05
C ASP A 572 -5.63 -15.73 33.87
N VAL A 573 -4.53 -15.43 33.20
CA VAL A 573 -4.54 -14.63 31.95
C VAL A 573 -5.38 -15.32 30.89
N VAL A 574 -5.28 -16.63 30.71
CA VAL A 574 -6.12 -17.40 29.79
C VAL A 574 -7.60 -17.29 30.14
N LYS A 575 -7.97 -17.40 31.42
CA LYS A 575 -9.37 -17.24 31.85
C LYS A 575 -9.89 -15.82 31.54
N GLU A 576 -9.08 -14.80 31.80
CA GLU A 576 -9.43 -13.41 31.52
C GLU A 576 -9.62 -13.19 30.01
N MET A 577 -8.75 -13.72 29.17
CA MET A 577 -8.91 -13.66 27.69
C MET A 577 -10.19 -14.36 27.22
N VAL A 578 -10.50 -15.55 27.74
CA VAL A 578 -11.73 -16.28 27.42
C VAL A 578 -12.97 -15.48 27.82
N SER A 579 -12.96 -14.87 29.03
CA SER A 579 -14.05 -13.99 29.47
C SER A 579 -14.22 -12.78 28.55
N LEU A 580 -13.11 -12.12 28.20
CA LEU A 580 -13.10 -10.95 27.34
C LEU A 580 -13.66 -11.24 25.95
N VAL A 581 -13.26 -12.33 25.32
CA VAL A 581 -13.83 -12.75 24.01
C VAL A 581 -15.33 -13.10 24.16
N ARG A 582 -15.73 -13.69 25.27
CA ARG A 582 -17.15 -13.98 25.53
C ARG A 582 -17.98 -12.72 25.71
N GLU A 583 -17.41 -11.68 26.29
CA GLU A 583 -18.08 -10.37 26.48
C GLU A 583 -18.14 -9.56 25.18
N THR A 584 -17.09 -9.59 24.38
CA THR A 584 -16.96 -8.76 23.16
C THR A 584 -17.59 -9.40 21.92
N ILE A 585 -17.45 -10.72 21.75
CA ILE A 585 -17.94 -11.46 20.57
C ILE A 585 -19.16 -12.32 20.91
N GLY A 586 -19.22 -12.81 22.14
CA GLY A 586 -20.31 -13.66 22.61
C GLY A 586 -19.93 -15.14 22.72
N PRO A 587 -20.79 -15.93 23.41
CA PRO A 587 -20.57 -17.36 23.62
C PRO A 587 -20.62 -18.20 22.33
N VAL A 588 -21.17 -17.65 21.26
CA VAL A 588 -21.22 -18.26 19.92
C VAL A 588 -19.84 -18.57 19.38
N ALA A 589 -18.83 -17.78 19.76
CA ALA A 589 -17.45 -18.00 19.35
C ALA A 589 -16.85 -19.33 19.82
N ALA A 590 -17.42 -19.94 20.85
CA ALA A 590 -16.91 -21.16 21.49
C ALA A 590 -15.41 -21.07 21.83
N PHE A 591 -14.92 -19.85 22.08
CA PHE A 591 -13.51 -19.55 22.36
C PHE A 591 -13.13 -20.08 23.74
N ARG A 592 -12.26 -21.09 23.77
CA ARG A 592 -11.84 -21.77 25.01
C ARG A 592 -10.38 -22.20 25.01
N LYS A 593 -9.77 -22.28 23.82
CA LYS A 593 -8.42 -22.82 23.65
C LYS A 593 -7.43 -21.70 23.37
N VAL A 594 -6.44 -21.58 24.24
CA VAL A 594 -5.36 -20.60 24.14
C VAL A 594 -4.05 -21.31 24.42
N LEU A 595 -3.08 -21.20 23.52
CA LEU A 595 -1.71 -21.63 23.72
C LEU A 595 -0.82 -20.41 23.94
N ILE A 596 -0.04 -20.41 25.02
CA ILE A 596 0.94 -19.37 25.26
C ILE A 596 2.24 -19.76 24.57
N VAL A 597 2.67 -18.97 23.59
CA VAL A 597 3.84 -19.24 22.76
C VAL A 597 4.93 -18.21 22.98
N ARG A 598 6.19 -18.58 22.75
CA ARG A 598 7.33 -17.67 22.82
C ARG A 598 7.28 -16.56 21.78
N GLY A 599 6.75 -16.86 20.60
CA GLY A 599 6.61 -15.95 19.48
C GLY A 599 5.66 -16.51 18.44
N LEU A 600 5.20 -15.65 17.53
CA LEU A 600 4.41 -16.05 16.38
C LEU A 600 5.28 -16.06 15.12
N PRO A 601 5.10 -17.03 14.21
CA PRO A 601 5.81 -17.01 12.96
C PRO A 601 5.35 -15.79 12.17
N LYS A 602 6.27 -14.89 11.92
CA LYS A 602 6.04 -13.70 11.14
C LYS A 602 6.91 -13.71 9.91
N THR A 603 6.31 -13.36 8.80
CA THR A 603 7.10 -12.99 7.63
C THR A 603 7.89 -11.74 7.96
N ARG A 604 8.97 -11.49 7.23
CA ARG A 604 9.77 -10.24 7.35
C ARG A 604 8.96 -8.94 7.18
N SER A 605 7.70 -9.04 6.76
CA SER A 605 6.74 -7.94 6.70
C SER A 605 5.88 -7.80 7.94
N GLY A 606 6.01 -8.71 8.89
CA GLY A 606 5.16 -8.78 10.07
C GLY A 606 3.83 -9.53 9.88
N LYS A 607 3.55 -10.08 8.68
CA LYS A 607 2.34 -10.88 8.44
C LYS A 607 2.48 -12.27 9.04
N ILE A 608 1.44 -12.75 9.71
CA ILE A 608 1.35 -14.10 10.25
C ILE A 608 0.73 -15.00 9.16
N PRO A 609 1.41 -16.11 8.76
CA PRO A 609 0.88 -17.05 7.78
C PRO A 609 -0.11 -18.02 8.45
N ARG A 610 -1.36 -17.58 8.63
CA ARG A 610 -2.40 -18.31 9.36
C ARG A 610 -2.70 -19.66 8.75
N SER A 611 -2.69 -19.80 7.42
CA SER A 611 -2.92 -21.08 6.75
C SER A 611 -1.87 -22.14 7.14
N SER A 612 -0.60 -21.78 7.21
CA SER A 612 0.46 -22.67 7.68
C SER A 612 0.30 -23.02 9.16
N LEU A 613 -0.10 -22.04 9.99
CA LEU A 613 -0.41 -22.29 11.40
C LEU A 613 -1.65 -23.18 11.59
N ALA A 614 -2.71 -22.95 10.83
CA ALA A 614 -3.91 -23.77 10.85
C ALA A 614 -3.58 -25.22 10.47
N ASN A 615 -2.79 -25.43 9.44
CA ASN A 615 -2.33 -26.76 9.05
C ASN A 615 -1.49 -27.41 10.15
N LEU A 616 -0.54 -26.67 10.76
CA LEU A 616 0.29 -27.16 11.85
C LEU A 616 -0.54 -27.63 13.06
N VAL A 617 -1.47 -26.79 13.54
CA VAL A 617 -2.27 -27.13 14.72
C VAL A 617 -3.23 -28.29 14.45
N ASN A 618 -3.68 -28.45 13.20
CA ASN A 618 -4.52 -29.58 12.78
C ASN A 618 -3.71 -30.83 12.36
N GLY A 619 -2.36 -30.79 12.41
CA GLY A 619 -1.47 -31.91 12.05
C GLY A 619 -1.48 -32.25 10.57
N LYS A 620 -1.82 -31.28 9.74
CA LYS A 620 -1.77 -31.37 8.29
C LYS A 620 -0.38 -30.97 7.76
N PRO A 621 0.01 -31.44 6.60
CA PRO A 621 1.23 -30.96 5.94
C PRO A 621 1.19 -29.44 5.77
N TYR A 622 2.29 -28.78 6.09
CA TYR A 622 2.43 -27.34 5.92
C TYR A 622 3.80 -26.99 5.36
N THR A 623 3.88 -25.84 4.72
CA THR A 623 5.11 -25.27 4.16
C THR A 623 5.53 -24.05 4.98
N ILE A 624 6.80 -24.00 5.35
CA ILE A 624 7.38 -22.79 5.96
C ILE A 624 7.91 -21.93 4.82
N SER A 625 7.31 -20.74 4.68
CA SER A 625 7.81 -19.79 3.68
C SER A 625 9.27 -19.39 3.99
N PRO A 626 10.14 -19.31 2.98
CA PRO A 626 11.52 -18.83 3.14
C PRO A 626 11.62 -17.41 3.70
N THR A 627 10.53 -16.69 3.75
CA THR A 627 10.43 -15.31 4.22
C THR A 627 10.11 -15.18 5.70
N ILE A 628 9.91 -16.29 6.39
CA ILE A 628 9.72 -16.31 7.84
C ILE A 628 10.99 -15.81 8.52
N GLU A 629 10.81 -14.91 9.48
CA GLU A 629 11.91 -14.24 10.17
C GLU A 629 12.68 -15.22 11.07
N ASP A 630 11.94 -16.05 11.80
CA ASP A 630 12.45 -17.10 12.67
C ASP A 630 11.67 -18.40 12.40
N PRO A 631 12.21 -19.31 11.56
CA PRO A 631 11.55 -20.59 11.27
C PRO A 631 11.46 -21.53 12.47
N ASP A 632 12.31 -21.36 13.49
CA ASP A 632 12.33 -22.23 14.66
C ASP A 632 11.09 -22.05 15.55
N VAL A 633 10.39 -20.91 15.42
CA VAL A 633 9.09 -20.69 16.07
C VAL A 633 8.07 -21.76 15.69
N TYR A 634 8.10 -22.28 14.46
CA TYR A 634 7.21 -23.38 14.06
C TYR A 634 7.48 -24.67 14.85
N LYS A 635 8.76 -24.98 15.11
CA LYS A 635 9.14 -26.15 15.91
C LYS A 635 8.67 -26.01 17.36
N ASP A 636 8.81 -24.82 17.92
CA ASP A 636 8.34 -24.53 19.29
C ASP A 636 6.82 -24.70 19.39
N ILE A 637 6.07 -24.13 18.44
CA ILE A 637 4.61 -24.27 18.38
C ILE A 637 4.20 -25.73 18.17
N GLU A 638 4.86 -26.46 17.26
CA GLU A 638 4.57 -27.86 17.00
C GLU A 638 4.76 -28.73 18.27
N LYS A 639 5.83 -28.46 19.02
CA LYS A 639 6.09 -29.14 20.31
C LYS A 639 4.96 -28.88 21.30
N MET A 640 4.49 -27.62 21.44
CA MET A 640 3.41 -27.26 22.33
C MET A 640 2.07 -27.86 21.91
N VAL A 641 1.77 -27.85 20.61
CA VAL A 641 0.56 -28.49 20.05
C VAL A 641 0.54 -29.99 20.35
N LYS A 642 1.68 -30.68 20.22
CA LYS A 642 1.79 -32.10 20.59
C LYS A 642 1.57 -32.34 22.09
N GLN A 643 2.07 -31.44 22.94
CA GLN A 643 1.97 -31.57 24.41
C GLN A 643 0.56 -31.24 24.93
N GLU A 644 -0.06 -30.17 24.44
CA GLU A 644 -1.29 -29.64 25.02
C GLU A 644 -2.58 -30.04 24.29
N LEU A 645 -2.49 -30.25 22.96
CA LEU A 645 -3.67 -30.57 22.15
C LEU A 645 -3.74 -32.05 21.74
N ARG A 646 -2.61 -32.76 21.77
CA ARG A 646 -2.48 -34.16 21.37
C ARG A 646 -1.57 -34.91 22.35
N PRO A 647 -1.95 -35.05 23.61
CA PRO A 647 -1.16 -35.86 24.53
C PRO A 647 -1.08 -37.29 23.96
N THR A 648 0.16 -37.77 23.75
CA THR A 648 0.44 -39.16 23.38
C THR A 648 0.03 -40.04 24.55
N GLY A 649 -1.16 -40.66 24.49
CA GLY A 649 -1.61 -41.66 25.47
C GLY A 649 -3.01 -41.43 25.99
N GLN A 650 -4.02 -41.69 25.22
CA GLN A 650 -5.31 -42.30 25.59
C GLN A 650 -5.83 -43.11 24.41
#